data_6c43c81132e7aed29a14e0189870edab
#
_entry.id   6c43c81132e7aed29a14e0189870edab
#
_cell.length_a   1.000
_cell.length_b   1.000
_cell.length_c   1.000
_cell.angle_alpha   90.00
_cell.angle_beta   90.00
_cell.angle_gamma   90.00
#
_symmetry.space_group_name_H-M   'P 1'
#
loop_
_entity.id
_entity.type
_entity.pdbx_description
1 polymer ?
#
loop_
_entity_poly.entity_id
_entity_poly.type
_entity_poly.pdbx_seq_one_letter_code
_entity_poly.pdbx_strand_id
1 'polypeptide(L)'
;MKLRVLPCALAALFVHAHALADDPVIQRVLVEGARASQLGIADSANMGSVSQKELEMRTIYRPGELLEATPGLIASQHSGEGKANQFYLRGFNLDHGTDLATFVDDMPVNQRSHAHGQGWTDLNFLIPELTARLDYRKGPYSARDGDFASAGSAYVTYANRLVRNVATVSAGQNGYIRTAVAASSDAADGTLTYALEALHNDGPFTRGDDYRKLNGVLRYSRGYANNGWSVTAMAYHGSWNATDQIPQRAVDNGTLGRWDAIDNTDGGEARRVSLSGVWRRTTADSASKVNAYVIRNQLGLWSNFTYFMDDPVHGDQFAQPDRRVTSGVNAVHTWHTHRTDHFTADITVGAQAQNDNIFNALENTEARRTLSVTRQDHIVETSKAAWIEHAAGWGDFFRSVVGLRADDYRFKVRSDRPENSGTASDTLVSPSLNLVFGPWRQSELYLNYGQGFHSNDARGTTTSIDPKTLEAVGATPGLVRSRGMEIGLRTEIVPKNQTAISLYRLDFDSELTYIGDAGNTEAGPPSRRIGIEFSNYYKPWKWLSIDVDAAFARARSRGVEAGQDRIPGAVEGVGQVALTVSQVGNWEGALRLRYFGPRPLIEDDSVRSHASTTLNGRIGYRWAKDLRLELEGFNLADKRASAIDYYYASQLRGEAQARDDIHFHPIEGRSFRLTLIKNF
;
A
#
# COMPACT_ATOMS: atom_id res chain seq x y z
N MET A 1 -4.29 9.45 -37.94
CA MET A 1 -4.20 10.74 -37.25
C MET A 1 -2.78 10.90 -36.68
N LYS A 2 -2.05 11.92 -37.16
CA LYS A 2 -0.59 12.02 -36.93
C LYS A 2 -0.31 12.50 -35.50
N LEU A 3 0.33 11.65 -34.69
CA LEU A 3 0.90 12.03 -33.38
C LEU A 3 2.08 13.00 -33.63
N ARG A 4 1.96 14.20 -33.11
CA ARG A 4 3.12 15.11 -32.95
C ARG A 4 3.79 14.76 -31.61
N VAL A 5 4.96 14.15 -31.72
CA VAL A 5 5.88 13.94 -30.59
C VAL A 5 6.66 15.24 -30.42
N LEU A 6 6.51 15.88 -29.27
CA LEU A 6 7.39 16.98 -28.85
C LEU A 6 8.64 16.34 -28.21
N PRO A 7 9.86 16.71 -28.67
CA PRO A 7 11.08 16.25 -28.00
C PRO A 7 11.36 17.14 -26.80
N CYS A 8 11.29 16.59 -25.59
CA CYS A 8 11.91 17.19 -24.42
C CYS A 8 13.43 17.00 -24.51
N ALA A 9 14.13 18.08 -24.81
CA ALA A 9 15.58 18.14 -24.74
C ALA A 9 16.03 18.12 -23.27
N LEU A 10 16.58 17.00 -22.80
CA LEU A 10 17.35 16.94 -21.55
C LEU A 10 18.74 17.53 -21.83
N ALA A 11 18.97 18.76 -21.36
CA ALA A 11 20.32 19.35 -21.35
C ALA A 11 21.15 18.66 -20.25
N ALA A 12 22.09 17.84 -20.64
CA ALA A 12 23.09 17.23 -19.77
C ALA A 12 24.15 18.28 -19.39
N LEU A 13 24.10 18.77 -18.15
CA LEU A 13 25.19 19.53 -17.54
C LEU A 13 26.14 18.54 -16.85
N PHE A 14 27.25 18.22 -17.49
CA PHE A 14 28.37 17.51 -16.88
C PHE A 14 29.20 18.49 -16.04
N VAL A 15 29.12 18.35 -14.72
CA VAL A 15 30.05 18.99 -13.80
C VAL A 15 31.02 17.92 -13.27
N HIS A 16 32.30 18.10 -13.54
CA HIS A 16 33.37 17.27 -12.96
C HIS A 16 33.53 17.62 -11.48
N ALA A 17 33.25 16.68 -10.59
CA ALA A 17 33.53 16.79 -9.18
C ALA A 17 34.60 15.77 -8.76
N HIS A 18 35.65 16.24 -8.11
CA HIS A 18 36.73 15.43 -7.53
C HIS A 18 36.22 14.67 -6.32
N ALA A 19 36.52 13.37 -6.26
CA ALA A 19 36.16 12.51 -5.16
C ALA A 19 36.99 12.83 -3.92
N LEU A 20 36.34 13.08 -2.80
CA LEU A 20 36.92 13.00 -1.45
C LEU A 20 36.44 11.70 -0.80
N ALA A 21 37.33 11.02 -0.12
CA ALA A 21 37.13 9.70 0.48
C ALA A 21 36.09 9.75 1.62
N ASP A 22 35.15 8.84 1.60
CA ASP A 22 34.06 8.71 2.55
C ASP A 22 34.32 7.68 3.63
N ASP A 23 33.81 7.96 4.83
CA ASP A 23 33.91 7.10 6.01
C ASP A 23 32.89 5.93 5.93
N PRO A 24 33.33 4.67 6.01
CA PRO A 24 32.46 3.49 5.80
C PRO A 24 31.59 3.10 7.01
N VAL A 25 31.59 3.86 8.10
CA VAL A 25 31.03 3.45 9.39
C VAL A 25 29.49 3.45 9.41
N ILE A 26 28.83 4.35 8.68
CA ILE A 26 27.35 4.52 8.78
C ILE A 26 26.56 3.40 8.06
N GLN A 27 27.09 2.80 7.02
CA GLN A 27 26.41 1.71 6.31
C GLN A 27 26.44 0.36 7.04
N ARG A 28 27.40 0.13 7.93
CA ARG A 28 27.54 -1.16 8.65
C ARG A 28 26.51 -1.36 9.77
N VAL A 29 26.00 -0.29 10.36
CA VAL A 29 25.09 -0.36 11.51
C VAL A 29 23.66 -0.76 11.09
N LEU A 30 23.23 -0.41 9.89
CA LEU A 30 21.88 -0.71 9.38
C LEU A 30 21.71 -2.15 8.88
N VAL A 31 22.78 -2.88 8.59
CA VAL A 31 22.72 -4.23 8.00
C VAL A 31 22.69 -5.35 9.06
N GLU A 32 23.15 -5.11 10.29
CA GLU A 32 23.29 -6.15 11.33
C GLU A 32 22.10 -6.26 12.31
N GLY A 33 21.24 -5.25 12.42
CA GLY A 33 20.06 -5.25 13.29
C GLY A 33 18.78 -5.57 12.54
N ALA A 34 17.95 -6.46 13.05
CA ALA A 34 16.63 -6.73 12.45
C ALA A 34 15.69 -5.52 12.57
N ARG A 35 15.71 -4.80 13.69
CA ARG A 35 15.08 -3.48 13.90
C ARG A 35 16.05 -2.55 14.60
N ALA A 36 16.26 -1.36 14.05
CA ALA A 36 17.03 -0.31 14.71
C ALA A 36 16.18 0.35 15.80
N SER A 37 16.84 0.72 16.93
CA SER A 37 16.18 1.58 17.92
C SER A 37 15.74 2.89 17.28
N GLN A 38 14.55 3.32 17.62
CA GLN A 38 13.98 4.59 17.15
C GLN A 38 14.00 5.68 18.24
N LEU A 39 14.51 5.35 19.44
CA LEU A 39 14.70 6.34 20.51
C LEU A 39 15.74 7.39 20.07
N GLY A 40 15.43 8.64 20.32
CA GLY A 40 16.23 9.77 19.88
C GLY A 40 16.07 10.14 18.39
N ILE A 41 15.30 9.37 17.61
CA ILE A 41 15.17 9.55 16.16
C ILE A 41 13.71 9.78 15.75
N ALA A 42 12.78 8.95 16.27
CA ALA A 42 11.39 8.98 15.86
C ALA A 42 10.66 10.25 16.30
N ASP A 43 9.77 10.77 15.44
CA ASP A 43 8.92 11.92 15.72
C ASP A 43 7.53 11.50 16.20
N SER A 44 7.16 10.23 16.06
CA SER A 44 5.94 9.63 16.63
C SER A 44 6.20 8.21 17.13
N ALA A 45 5.36 7.73 18.05
CA ALA A 45 5.45 6.35 18.55
C ALA A 45 5.16 5.32 17.44
N ASN A 46 4.43 5.71 16.41
CA ASN A 46 3.94 4.88 15.33
C ASN A 46 4.70 5.03 14.02
N MET A 47 5.99 5.29 14.07
CA MET A 47 6.87 5.18 12.92
C MET A 47 7.96 4.14 13.14
N GLY A 48 8.45 3.54 12.07
CA GLY A 48 9.51 2.55 12.16
C GLY A 48 10.10 2.19 10.81
N SER A 49 11.15 1.37 10.89
CA SER A 49 11.86 0.83 9.74
C SER A 49 12.09 -0.67 9.93
N VAL A 50 11.74 -1.46 8.92
CA VAL A 50 11.89 -2.91 8.89
C VAL A 50 12.95 -3.27 7.88
N SER A 51 13.99 -3.96 8.30
CA SER A 51 15.14 -4.30 7.45
C SER A 51 14.85 -5.47 6.50
N GLN A 52 15.63 -5.59 5.42
CA GLN A 52 15.58 -6.73 4.51
C GLN A 52 15.60 -8.07 5.25
N LYS A 53 16.49 -8.22 6.24
CA LYS A 53 16.63 -9.46 7.02
C LYS A 53 15.34 -9.87 7.73
N GLU A 54 14.55 -8.93 8.22
CA GLU A 54 13.26 -9.20 8.86
C GLU A 54 12.18 -9.49 7.81
N LEU A 55 12.19 -8.75 6.70
CA LEU A 55 11.26 -8.96 5.59
C LEU A 55 11.44 -10.35 4.98
N GLU A 56 12.68 -10.82 4.80
CA GLU A 56 13.00 -12.16 4.29
C GLU A 56 12.50 -13.30 5.20
N MET A 57 12.30 -13.04 6.49
CA MET A 57 11.80 -14.05 7.44
C MET A 57 10.26 -14.11 7.50
N ARG A 58 9.57 -13.22 6.80
CA ARG A 58 8.10 -13.22 6.73
C ARG A 58 7.61 -14.19 5.67
N THR A 59 6.62 -15.02 6.03
CA THR A 59 5.82 -15.74 5.04
C THR A 59 4.86 -14.76 4.39
N ILE A 60 4.99 -14.56 3.08
CA ILE A 60 4.11 -13.71 2.27
C ILE A 60 3.48 -14.54 1.16
N TYR A 61 2.17 -14.52 1.09
CA TYR A 61 1.46 -15.22 0.03
C TYR A 61 1.48 -14.42 -1.27
N ARG A 62 1.27 -13.08 -1.17
CA ARG A 62 1.28 -12.09 -2.27
C ARG A 62 2.21 -10.91 -1.94
N PRO A 63 2.81 -10.25 -2.94
CA PRO A 63 3.75 -9.15 -2.70
C PRO A 63 3.20 -8.00 -1.84
N GLY A 64 1.91 -7.67 -1.96
CA GLY A 64 1.28 -6.62 -1.16
C GLY A 64 1.24 -6.89 0.35
N GLU A 65 1.29 -8.16 0.76
CA GLU A 65 1.38 -8.55 2.18
C GLU A 65 2.72 -8.14 2.83
N LEU A 66 3.70 -7.69 2.03
CA LEU A 66 4.94 -7.08 2.56
C LEU A 66 4.61 -5.87 3.46
N LEU A 67 3.55 -5.14 3.15
CA LEU A 67 3.10 -3.99 3.95
C LEU A 67 2.61 -4.39 5.34
N GLU A 68 2.23 -5.66 5.60
CA GLU A 68 1.90 -6.14 6.95
C GLU A 68 3.10 -6.15 7.92
N ALA A 69 4.30 -5.80 7.45
CA ALA A 69 5.41 -5.45 8.32
C ALA A 69 5.18 -4.12 9.08
N THR A 70 4.22 -3.31 8.63
CA THR A 70 3.70 -2.17 9.38
C THR A 70 2.76 -2.68 10.47
N PRO A 71 3.04 -2.43 11.78
CA PRO A 71 2.20 -2.89 12.87
C PRO A 71 0.74 -2.47 12.74
N GLY A 72 -0.19 -3.41 12.88
CA GLY A 72 -1.63 -3.14 12.79
C GLY A 72 -2.19 -3.04 11.37
N LEU A 73 -1.37 -3.20 10.32
CA LEU A 73 -1.83 -3.28 8.95
C LEU A 73 -2.19 -4.72 8.58
N ILE A 74 -3.31 -4.89 7.90
CA ILE A 74 -3.77 -6.16 7.33
C ILE A 74 -3.97 -5.97 5.82
N ALA A 75 -3.43 -6.89 5.02
CA ALA A 75 -3.70 -7.01 3.60
C ALA A 75 -4.64 -8.19 3.34
N SER A 76 -5.67 -8.01 2.54
CA SER A 76 -6.63 -9.05 2.18
C SER A 76 -6.80 -9.14 0.67
N GLN A 77 -7.61 -10.10 0.21
CA GLN A 77 -7.92 -10.28 -1.19
C GLN A 77 -9.42 -10.57 -1.37
N HIS A 78 -10.06 -9.98 -2.37
CA HIS A 78 -11.48 -10.16 -2.61
C HIS A 78 -11.81 -10.63 -4.03
N SER A 79 -10.82 -11.01 -4.80
CA SER A 79 -10.93 -11.49 -6.17
C SER A 79 -9.66 -12.26 -6.54
N GLY A 80 -9.43 -12.55 -7.82
CA GLY A 80 -8.29 -13.32 -8.31
C GLY A 80 -6.90 -12.80 -7.91
N GLU A 81 -5.92 -13.65 -8.01
CA GLU A 81 -4.52 -13.48 -7.58
C GLU A 81 -3.84 -12.20 -8.09
N GLY A 82 -4.16 -11.78 -9.31
CA GLY A 82 -3.51 -10.61 -9.94
C GLY A 82 -4.13 -9.26 -9.61
N LYS A 83 -5.28 -9.23 -8.92
CA LYS A 83 -5.93 -7.99 -8.48
C LYS A 83 -5.15 -7.38 -7.31
N ALA A 84 -5.12 -6.06 -7.18
CA ALA A 84 -4.52 -5.38 -6.03
C ALA A 84 -5.12 -5.85 -4.70
N ASN A 85 -4.28 -5.93 -3.66
CA ASN A 85 -4.77 -6.23 -2.32
C ASN A 85 -5.68 -5.14 -1.79
N GLN A 86 -6.53 -5.50 -0.85
CA GLN A 86 -7.27 -4.59 -0.02
C GLN A 86 -6.56 -4.41 1.33
N PHE A 87 -6.44 -3.17 1.79
CA PHE A 87 -5.68 -2.85 2.98
C PHE A 87 -6.57 -2.32 4.11
N TYR A 88 -6.21 -2.66 5.34
CA TYR A 88 -6.89 -2.23 6.56
C TYR A 88 -5.89 -1.67 7.56
N LEU A 89 -6.13 -0.47 8.04
CA LEU A 89 -5.27 0.21 9.02
C LEU A 89 -6.10 1.20 9.83
N ARG A 90 -5.91 1.28 11.14
CA ARG A 90 -6.54 2.28 12.03
C ARG A 90 -8.08 2.35 11.92
N GLY A 91 -8.74 1.22 11.72
CA GLY A 91 -10.19 1.17 11.57
C GLY A 91 -10.70 1.65 10.20
N PHE A 92 -9.82 1.79 9.21
CA PHE A 92 -10.21 1.97 7.82
C PHE A 92 -10.31 0.63 7.10
N ASN A 93 -11.31 0.53 6.25
CA ASN A 93 -11.22 -0.22 5.04
C ASN A 93 -10.66 0.75 3.98
N LEU A 94 -9.37 0.64 3.68
CA LEU A 94 -8.67 1.53 2.76
C LEU A 94 -8.95 1.16 1.30
N ASP A 95 -9.91 0.24 1.09
CA ASP A 95 -10.11 -0.39 -0.20
C ASP A 95 -8.74 -0.82 -0.79
N HIS A 96 -8.39 -0.37 -1.96
CA HIS A 96 -7.10 -0.69 -2.58
C HIS A 96 -6.00 0.34 -2.30
N GLY A 97 -6.12 1.19 -1.25
CA GLY A 97 -5.04 2.06 -0.82
C GLY A 97 -5.41 3.51 -0.52
N THR A 98 -6.67 3.91 -0.59
CA THR A 98 -7.11 5.24 -0.13
C THR A 98 -6.65 5.46 1.31
N ASP A 99 -6.11 6.66 1.62
CA ASP A 99 -5.59 7.04 2.95
C ASP A 99 -4.37 6.25 3.47
N LEU A 100 -3.75 5.39 2.63
CA LEU A 100 -2.43 4.80 2.85
C LEU A 100 -1.50 5.18 1.70
N ALA A 101 -0.69 6.21 1.87
CA ALA A 101 0.27 6.65 0.86
C ALA A 101 1.40 5.61 0.72
N THR A 102 1.49 4.95 -0.43
CA THR A 102 2.47 3.91 -0.68
C THR A 102 3.46 4.34 -1.75
N PHE A 103 4.75 4.15 -1.46
CA PHE A 103 5.83 4.52 -2.36
C PHE A 103 6.80 3.37 -2.57
N VAL A 104 7.29 3.22 -3.80
CA VAL A 104 8.40 2.32 -4.15
C VAL A 104 9.51 3.15 -4.80
N ASP A 105 10.67 3.22 -4.16
CA ASP A 105 11.78 4.08 -4.59
C ASP A 105 11.36 5.54 -4.85
N ASP A 106 10.59 6.12 -3.94
CA ASP A 106 10.04 7.47 -4.01
C ASP A 106 9.03 7.72 -5.16
N MET A 107 8.67 6.69 -5.94
CA MET A 107 7.56 6.76 -6.89
C MET A 107 6.26 6.44 -6.15
N PRO A 108 5.18 7.21 -6.34
CA PRO A 108 3.88 6.87 -5.79
C PRO A 108 3.35 5.61 -6.46
N VAL A 109 2.70 4.75 -5.66
CA VAL A 109 1.98 3.58 -6.16
C VAL A 109 0.50 3.89 -6.29
N ASN A 110 -0.06 4.66 -5.35
CA ASN A 110 -1.47 5.07 -5.36
C ASN A 110 -1.83 5.77 -6.67
N GLN A 111 -2.88 5.31 -7.32
CA GLN A 111 -3.41 5.86 -8.55
C GLN A 111 -4.66 6.70 -8.27
N ARG A 112 -4.60 7.99 -8.58
CA ARG A 112 -5.71 8.92 -8.44
C ARG A 112 -6.73 8.72 -9.56
N SER A 113 -8.00 9.00 -9.31
CA SER A 113 -9.08 8.94 -10.32
C SER A 113 -9.08 7.64 -11.10
N HIS A 114 -9.03 6.50 -10.37
CA HIS A 114 -8.88 5.19 -10.97
C HIS A 114 -10.25 4.57 -11.34
N ALA A 115 -10.30 3.79 -12.42
CA ALA A 115 -11.54 3.18 -12.90
C ALA A 115 -12.22 2.24 -11.88
N HIS A 116 -11.43 1.55 -11.04
CA HIS A 116 -11.96 0.62 -10.03
C HIS A 116 -12.13 1.29 -8.66
N GLY A 117 -11.15 2.04 -8.17
CA GLY A 117 -11.22 2.67 -6.84
C GLY A 117 -10.15 3.73 -6.65
N GLN A 118 -10.52 4.83 -6.00
CA GLN A 118 -9.61 5.95 -5.72
C GLN A 118 -8.40 5.47 -4.90
N GLY A 119 -7.20 5.89 -5.28
CA GLY A 119 -5.98 5.51 -4.58
C GLY A 119 -5.47 4.10 -4.87
N TRP A 120 -5.94 3.44 -5.94
CA TRP A 120 -5.55 2.08 -6.33
C TRP A 120 -4.06 1.81 -6.17
N THR A 121 -3.71 0.85 -5.32
CA THR A 121 -2.33 0.50 -4.94
C THR A 121 -2.05 -0.96 -5.29
N ASP A 122 -1.68 -1.20 -6.53
CA ASP A 122 -1.22 -2.52 -7.00
C ASP A 122 0.27 -2.69 -6.71
N LEU A 123 0.63 -3.66 -5.87
CA LEU A 123 2.00 -4.01 -5.51
C LEU A 123 2.49 -5.31 -6.16
N ASN A 124 1.74 -5.90 -7.08
CA ASN A 124 2.14 -7.15 -7.74
C ASN A 124 3.44 -7.03 -8.54
N PHE A 125 3.87 -5.80 -8.89
CA PHE A 125 5.15 -5.52 -9.53
C PHE A 125 6.35 -5.56 -8.57
N LEU A 126 6.17 -5.71 -7.27
CA LEU A 126 7.29 -5.83 -6.34
C LEU A 126 8.02 -7.17 -6.53
N ILE A 127 9.35 -7.11 -6.50
CA ILE A 127 10.24 -8.26 -6.36
C ILE A 127 10.83 -8.20 -4.94
N PRO A 128 10.34 -9.03 -3.99
CA PRO A 128 10.72 -8.93 -2.57
C PRO A 128 12.23 -9.00 -2.33
N GLU A 129 12.95 -9.78 -3.13
CA GLU A 129 14.40 -9.96 -3.04
C GLU A 129 15.21 -8.66 -3.24
N LEU A 130 14.62 -7.66 -3.89
CA LEU A 130 15.24 -6.33 -4.06
C LEU A 130 15.01 -5.39 -2.88
N THR A 131 14.07 -5.70 -1.98
CA THR A 131 13.67 -4.79 -0.91
C THR A 131 14.74 -4.70 0.17
N ALA A 132 15.38 -3.54 0.30
CA ALA A 132 16.35 -3.27 1.34
C ALA A 132 15.69 -2.95 2.68
N ARG A 133 14.56 -2.23 2.64
CA ARG A 133 13.79 -1.84 3.84
C ARG A 133 12.39 -1.39 3.49
N LEU A 134 11.52 -1.43 4.50
CA LEU A 134 10.22 -0.80 4.53
C LEU A 134 10.20 0.22 5.68
N ASP A 135 10.03 1.50 5.36
CA ASP A 135 9.80 2.55 6.33
C ASP A 135 8.30 2.85 6.39
N TYR A 136 7.74 3.03 7.59
CA TYR A 136 6.34 3.36 7.76
C TYR A 136 6.12 4.49 8.77
N ARG A 137 5.05 5.24 8.58
CA ARG A 137 4.51 6.22 9.52
C ARG A 137 3.01 6.07 9.57
N LYS A 138 2.39 6.23 10.74
CA LYS A 138 0.93 6.18 10.87
C LYS A 138 0.41 7.52 11.34
N GLY A 139 -0.63 8.02 10.66
CA GLY A 139 -1.23 9.32 10.91
C GLY A 139 -0.58 10.47 10.13
N PRO A 140 -1.28 11.62 10.00
CA PRO A 140 -0.88 12.75 9.17
C PRO A 140 0.08 13.72 9.91
N TYR A 141 1.17 13.22 10.48
CA TYR A 141 2.03 13.98 11.38
C TYR A 141 3.30 14.55 10.72
N SER A 142 3.49 14.37 9.43
CA SER A 142 4.64 14.90 8.68
C SER A 142 4.17 15.75 7.50
N ALA A 143 4.72 16.94 7.35
CA ALA A 143 4.46 17.80 6.19
C ALA A 143 5.01 17.22 4.89
N ARG A 144 5.91 16.24 4.97
CA ARG A 144 6.48 15.53 3.84
C ARG A 144 5.45 14.63 3.14
N ASP A 145 4.57 14.01 3.93
CA ASP A 145 3.55 13.11 3.43
C ASP A 145 2.36 13.95 2.94
N GLY A 146 1.82 13.64 1.78
CA GLY A 146 0.75 14.41 1.15
C GLY A 146 -0.51 13.58 1.00
N ASP A 147 -0.98 13.49 -0.24
CA ASP A 147 -2.18 12.77 -0.61
C ASP A 147 -2.18 11.31 -0.11
N PHE A 148 -3.33 10.83 0.35
CA PHE A 148 -3.56 9.48 0.90
C PHE A 148 -2.79 9.15 2.18
N ALA A 149 -2.18 10.09 2.89
CA ALA A 149 -1.37 9.80 4.07
C ALA A 149 -2.11 9.90 5.41
N SER A 150 -3.44 9.98 5.41
CA SER A 150 -4.24 10.22 6.62
C SER A 150 -4.19 9.07 7.62
N ALA A 151 -4.29 7.82 7.18
CA ALA A 151 -4.10 6.64 8.02
C ALA A 151 -2.60 6.35 8.22
N GLY A 152 -1.79 6.59 7.19
CA GLY A 152 -0.36 6.40 7.24
C GLY A 152 0.32 6.43 5.88
N SER A 153 1.63 6.20 5.91
CA SER A 153 2.48 6.07 4.71
C SER A 153 3.45 4.90 4.83
N ALA A 154 3.77 4.28 3.70
CA ALA A 154 4.69 3.17 3.56
C ALA A 154 5.68 3.41 2.41
N TYR A 155 6.96 3.27 2.68
CA TYR A 155 8.05 3.51 1.73
C TYR A 155 8.88 2.24 1.55
N VAL A 156 8.72 1.56 0.44
CA VAL A 156 9.54 0.41 0.05
C VAL A 156 10.76 0.92 -0.69
N THR A 157 11.94 0.63 -0.19
CA THR A 157 13.21 1.02 -0.82
C THR A 157 13.92 -0.20 -1.36
N TYR A 158 14.28 -0.21 -2.64
CA TYR A 158 15.10 -1.23 -3.25
C TYR A 158 16.59 -0.97 -3.00
N ALA A 159 17.36 -2.04 -2.89
CA ALA A 159 18.81 -1.98 -2.72
C ALA A 159 19.49 -1.39 -3.98
N ASN A 160 20.47 -0.49 -3.77
CA ASN A 160 21.35 -0.06 -4.85
C ASN A 160 22.35 -1.16 -5.22
N ARG A 161 22.75 -1.96 -4.23
CA ARG A 161 23.57 -3.16 -4.37
C ARG A 161 23.06 -4.23 -3.42
N LEU A 162 22.86 -5.43 -3.91
CA LEU A 162 22.47 -6.57 -3.09
C LEU A 162 23.66 -7.06 -2.24
N VAL A 163 23.39 -7.44 -1.01
CA VAL A 163 24.38 -8.07 -0.12
C VAL A 163 24.83 -9.41 -0.69
N ARG A 164 23.91 -10.12 -1.35
CA ARG A 164 24.15 -11.41 -2.04
C ARG A 164 23.27 -11.47 -3.26
N ASN A 165 23.81 -11.94 -4.35
CA ASN A 165 23.05 -12.32 -5.51
C ASN A 165 22.24 -13.58 -5.19
N VAL A 166 21.01 -13.68 -5.69
CA VAL A 166 20.11 -14.78 -5.35
C VAL A 166 19.36 -15.25 -6.59
N ALA A 167 19.22 -16.58 -6.69
CA ALA A 167 18.29 -17.23 -7.60
C ALA A 167 17.35 -18.11 -6.78
N THR A 168 16.06 -18.05 -7.05
CA THR A 168 15.01 -18.80 -6.37
C THR A 168 14.19 -19.60 -7.35
N VAL A 169 13.84 -20.82 -6.98
CA VAL A 169 12.85 -21.64 -7.68
C VAL A 169 11.91 -22.18 -6.63
N SER A 170 10.63 -21.89 -6.78
CA SER A 170 9.58 -22.32 -5.84
C SER A 170 8.54 -23.13 -6.59
N ALA A 171 8.04 -24.17 -5.94
CA ALA A 171 6.89 -24.95 -6.39
C ALA A 171 5.95 -25.20 -5.22
N GLY A 172 4.66 -25.25 -5.47
CA GLY A 172 3.65 -25.40 -4.44
C GLY A 172 2.37 -26.05 -4.92
N GLN A 173 1.40 -26.15 -4.04
CA GLN A 173 0.06 -26.61 -4.38
C GLN A 173 -0.63 -25.59 -5.30
N ASN A 174 -1.77 -26.00 -5.89
CA ASN A 174 -2.58 -25.17 -6.79
C ASN A 174 -1.80 -24.64 -8.00
N GLY A 175 -0.91 -25.47 -8.58
CA GLY A 175 -0.14 -25.08 -9.77
C GLY A 175 0.89 -23.96 -9.52
N TYR A 176 1.20 -23.62 -8.26
CA TYR A 176 2.13 -22.54 -7.95
C TYR A 176 3.55 -22.89 -8.40
N ILE A 177 4.11 -22.07 -9.28
CA ILE A 177 5.52 -22.11 -9.70
C ILE A 177 6.04 -20.68 -9.79
N ARG A 178 7.15 -20.39 -9.11
CA ARG A 178 7.83 -19.08 -9.19
C ARG A 178 9.32 -19.28 -9.43
N THR A 179 9.87 -18.49 -10.34
CA THR A 179 11.32 -18.36 -10.54
C THR A 179 11.71 -16.90 -10.45
N ALA A 180 12.77 -16.61 -9.72
CA ALA A 180 13.31 -15.27 -9.68
C ALA A 180 14.84 -15.26 -9.61
N VAL A 181 15.44 -14.25 -10.21
CA VAL A 181 16.87 -13.95 -10.10
C VAL A 181 17.00 -12.48 -9.74
N ALA A 182 17.77 -12.17 -8.70
CA ALA A 182 18.15 -10.81 -8.36
C ALA A 182 19.68 -10.76 -8.13
N ALA A 183 20.36 -9.86 -8.83
CA ALA A 183 21.80 -9.77 -8.76
C ALA A 183 22.31 -8.33 -8.92
N SER A 184 23.50 -8.10 -8.41
CA SER A 184 24.26 -6.86 -8.59
C SER A 184 25.66 -7.18 -9.05
N SER A 185 26.16 -6.39 -9.99
CA SER A 185 27.53 -6.46 -10.48
C SER A 185 28.14 -5.06 -10.60
N ASP A 186 29.45 -4.96 -10.51
CA ASP A 186 30.16 -3.74 -10.83
C ASP A 186 30.02 -3.46 -12.34
N ALA A 187 29.72 -2.23 -12.70
CA ALA A 187 29.59 -1.77 -14.06
C ALA A 187 30.14 -0.36 -14.18
N ALA A 188 31.23 -0.18 -14.94
CA ALA A 188 32.02 1.04 -15.00
C ALA A 188 32.40 1.49 -13.56
N ASP A 189 32.03 2.71 -13.16
CA ASP A 189 32.28 3.29 -11.85
C ASP A 189 31.05 3.23 -10.91
N GLY A 190 30.10 2.35 -11.21
CA GLY A 190 28.86 2.17 -10.46
C GLY A 190 28.48 0.71 -10.27
N THR A 191 27.23 0.50 -9.89
CA THR A 191 26.63 -0.82 -9.67
C THR A 191 25.43 -0.98 -10.59
N LEU A 192 25.40 -2.08 -11.34
CA LEU A 192 24.23 -2.55 -12.05
C LEU A 192 23.50 -3.57 -11.19
N THR A 193 22.26 -3.29 -10.82
CA THR A 193 21.37 -4.22 -10.11
C THR A 193 20.22 -4.59 -11.02
N TYR A 194 19.91 -5.86 -11.12
CA TYR A 194 18.84 -6.36 -11.98
C TYR A 194 18.08 -7.50 -11.31
N ALA A 195 16.82 -7.62 -11.63
CA ALA A 195 16.01 -8.76 -11.24
C ALA A 195 14.99 -9.11 -12.32
N LEU A 196 14.69 -10.40 -12.42
CA LEU A 196 13.66 -10.99 -13.27
C LEU A 196 12.85 -11.97 -12.45
N GLU A 197 11.54 -11.98 -12.62
CA GLU A 197 10.60 -12.88 -11.96
C GLU A 197 9.56 -13.37 -12.95
N ALA A 198 9.29 -14.69 -12.92
CA ALA A 198 8.15 -15.30 -13.57
C ALA A 198 7.39 -16.15 -12.55
N LEU A 199 6.05 -16.06 -12.57
CA LEU A 199 5.17 -16.77 -11.65
C LEU A 199 3.94 -17.26 -12.38
N HIS A 200 3.50 -18.47 -12.01
CA HIS A 200 2.20 -19.05 -12.33
C HIS A 200 1.54 -19.56 -11.04
N ASN A 201 0.21 -19.34 -10.90
CA ASN A 201 -0.59 -19.85 -9.79
C ASN A 201 -2.05 -20.05 -10.24
N ASP A 202 -2.59 -21.24 -10.03
CA ASP A 202 -4.00 -21.52 -10.36
C ASP A 202 -4.95 -21.17 -9.20
N GLY A 203 -4.43 -20.99 -7.97
CA GLY A 203 -5.27 -20.77 -6.79
C GLY A 203 -6.15 -21.99 -6.44
N PRO A 204 -6.95 -21.92 -5.37
CA PRO A 204 -7.76 -23.04 -4.88
C PRO A 204 -9.15 -23.14 -5.52
N PHE A 205 -9.50 -22.23 -6.43
CA PHE A 205 -10.85 -22.11 -6.98
C PHE A 205 -11.14 -23.17 -8.03
N THR A 206 -12.40 -23.59 -8.17
CA THR A 206 -12.88 -24.52 -9.20
C THR A 206 -12.58 -23.97 -10.59
N ARG A 207 -12.80 -22.67 -10.79
CA ARG A 207 -12.27 -21.94 -11.93
C ARG A 207 -10.88 -21.40 -11.56
N GLY A 208 -9.81 -22.10 -11.92
CA GLY A 208 -8.45 -21.67 -11.61
C GLY A 208 -8.15 -20.25 -12.06
N ASP A 209 -7.44 -19.52 -11.21
CA ASP A 209 -7.04 -18.12 -11.47
C ASP A 209 -6.11 -18.00 -12.69
N ASP A 210 -5.38 -19.08 -13.05
CA ASP A 210 -4.39 -19.08 -14.15
C ASP A 210 -3.54 -17.80 -14.13
N TYR A 211 -3.16 -17.38 -12.91
CA TYR A 211 -2.39 -16.15 -12.74
C TYR A 211 -1.00 -16.32 -13.33
N ARG A 212 -0.68 -15.49 -14.28
CA ARG A 212 0.63 -15.45 -14.94
C ARG A 212 1.25 -14.08 -14.75
N LYS A 213 2.45 -14.05 -14.18
CA LYS A 213 3.19 -12.81 -13.92
C LYS A 213 4.58 -12.89 -14.55
N LEU A 214 4.95 -11.79 -15.21
CA LEU A 214 6.33 -11.51 -15.63
C LEU A 214 6.72 -10.14 -15.09
N ASN A 215 7.88 -10.06 -14.43
CA ASN A 215 8.33 -8.85 -13.78
C ASN A 215 9.84 -8.67 -13.94
N GLY A 216 10.29 -7.43 -14.12
CA GLY A 216 11.69 -7.11 -14.29
C GLY A 216 12.06 -5.73 -13.76
N VAL A 217 13.26 -5.65 -13.20
CA VAL A 217 13.87 -4.41 -12.69
C VAL A 217 15.29 -4.33 -13.19
N LEU A 218 15.69 -3.15 -13.66
CA LEU A 218 17.06 -2.80 -14.02
C LEU A 218 17.40 -1.47 -13.38
N ARG A 219 18.46 -1.43 -12.58
CA ARG A 219 18.94 -0.23 -11.90
C ARG A 219 20.43 -0.05 -12.13
N TYR A 220 20.82 1.15 -12.52
CA TYR A 220 22.20 1.57 -12.42
C TYR A 220 22.33 2.65 -11.35
N SER A 221 23.30 2.49 -10.45
CA SER A 221 23.58 3.45 -9.38
C SER A 221 25.08 3.76 -9.30
N ARG A 222 25.39 5.02 -9.02
CA ARG A 222 26.76 5.50 -8.80
C ARG A 222 26.83 6.31 -7.53
N GLY A 223 27.86 6.05 -6.71
CA GLY A 223 28.04 6.66 -5.40
C GLY A 223 27.30 5.90 -4.30
N TYR A 224 27.40 6.41 -3.09
CA TYR A 224 26.78 5.82 -1.89
C TYR A 224 25.34 6.29 -1.70
N ALA A 225 24.62 5.68 -0.75
CA ALA A 225 23.22 5.97 -0.48
C ALA A 225 22.91 7.46 -0.23
N ASN A 226 23.88 8.22 0.34
CA ASN A 226 23.73 9.62 0.67
C ASN A 226 24.34 10.58 -0.37
N ASN A 227 25.28 10.09 -1.19
CA ASN A 227 25.95 10.88 -2.22
C ASN A 227 26.01 10.07 -3.52
N GLY A 228 25.24 10.44 -4.50
CA GLY A 228 25.22 9.75 -5.78
C GLY A 228 23.89 9.87 -6.51
N TRP A 229 23.73 9.03 -7.51
CA TRP A 229 22.51 8.98 -8.31
C TRP A 229 22.19 7.55 -8.74
N SER A 230 20.94 7.32 -9.04
CA SER A 230 20.48 6.06 -9.61
C SER A 230 19.41 6.30 -10.66
N VAL A 231 19.37 5.41 -11.66
CA VAL A 231 18.28 5.33 -12.63
C VAL A 231 17.72 3.91 -12.56
N THR A 232 16.40 3.80 -12.49
CA THR A 232 15.70 2.52 -12.35
C THR A 232 14.61 2.41 -13.40
N ALA A 233 14.64 1.32 -14.16
CA ALA A 233 13.57 0.92 -15.07
C ALA A 233 12.88 -0.32 -14.48
N MET A 234 11.54 -0.36 -14.53
CA MET A 234 10.73 -1.48 -14.09
C MET A 234 9.69 -1.81 -15.14
N ALA A 235 9.40 -3.10 -15.33
CA ALA A 235 8.35 -3.59 -16.20
C ALA A 235 7.62 -4.76 -15.55
N TYR A 236 6.30 -4.73 -15.56
CA TYR A 236 5.42 -5.74 -14.99
C TYR A 236 4.27 -6.02 -15.96
N HIS A 237 3.91 -7.29 -16.05
CA HIS A 237 2.70 -7.78 -16.70
C HIS A 237 2.12 -8.92 -15.89
N GLY A 238 0.82 -8.86 -15.63
CA GLY A 238 0.04 -9.91 -14.99
C GLY A 238 -1.28 -10.11 -15.69
N SER A 239 -1.76 -11.36 -15.79
CA SER A 239 -3.09 -11.72 -16.29
C SER A 239 -3.67 -12.83 -15.43
N TRP A 240 -4.99 -12.80 -15.19
CA TRP A 240 -5.66 -13.74 -14.31
C TRP A 240 -7.14 -13.92 -14.66
N ASN A 241 -7.69 -15.07 -14.28
CA ASN A 241 -9.13 -15.22 -14.05
C ASN A 241 -9.44 -14.85 -12.61
N ALA A 242 -10.70 -14.59 -12.29
CA ALA A 242 -11.12 -14.27 -10.96
C ALA A 242 -12.37 -15.06 -10.56
N THR A 243 -12.47 -15.33 -9.27
CA THR A 243 -13.70 -15.61 -8.58
C THR A 243 -13.98 -14.41 -7.72
N ASP A 244 -14.99 -13.62 -8.07
CA ASP A 244 -15.46 -12.53 -7.21
C ASP A 244 -16.23 -13.10 -6.00
N GLN A 245 -16.76 -12.23 -5.13
CA GLN A 245 -17.52 -12.65 -3.96
C GLN A 245 -18.76 -13.46 -4.38
N ILE A 246 -19.09 -14.48 -3.60
CA ILE A 246 -20.28 -15.31 -3.79
C ILE A 246 -21.26 -15.16 -2.62
N PRO A 247 -22.58 -15.20 -2.83
CA PRO A 247 -23.55 -15.02 -1.78
C PRO A 247 -23.63 -16.27 -0.87
N GLN A 248 -23.68 -16.02 0.44
CA GLN A 248 -23.72 -17.08 1.45
C GLN A 248 -24.90 -18.05 1.22
N ARG A 249 -26.08 -17.52 0.83
CA ARG A 249 -27.26 -18.34 0.54
C ARG A 249 -27.05 -19.41 -0.52
N ALA A 250 -26.21 -19.12 -1.52
CA ALA A 250 -25.94 -20.08 -2.59
C ALA A 250 -25.06 -21.26 -2.12
N VAL A 251 -24.18 -20.99 -1.16
CA VAL A 251 -23.35 -22.03 -0.54
C VAL A 251 -24.17 -22.83 0.47
N ASP A 252 -24.98 -22.18 1.28
CA ASP A 252 -25.80 -22.83 2.32
C ASP A 252 -26.86 -23.76 1.73
N ASN A 253 -27.44 -23.43 0.59
CA ASN A 253 -28.45 -24.26 -0.08
C ASN A 253 -27.83 -25.31 -1.04
N GLY A 254 -26.50 -25.31 -1.20
CA GLY A 254 -25.77 -26.26 -2.05
C GLY A 254 -25.83 -25.96 -3.55
N THR A 255 -26.30 -24.78 -3.97
CA THR A 255 -26.29 -24.33 -5.37
C THR A 255 -24.86 -24.11 -5.86
N LEU A 256 -23.98 -23.60 -4.99
CA LEU A 256 -22.57 -23.37 -5.25
C LEU A 256 -21.70 -24.06 -4.20
N GLY A 257 -20.55 -24.56 -4.61
CA GLY A 257 -19.44 -24.86 -3.72
C GLY A 257 -18.74 -23.59 -3.24
N ARG A 258 -18.07 -23.64 -2.09
CA ARG A 258 -17.34 -22.51 -1.51
C ARG A 258 -16.27 -21.94 -2.45
N TRP A 259 -15.77 -22.74 -3.38
CA TRP A 259 -14.71 -22.40 -4.30
C TRP A 259 -15.18 -22.16 -5.74
N ASP A 260 -16.50 -22.12 -5.93
CA ASP A 260 -17.09 -21.91 -7.25
C ASP A 260 -17.18 -20.42 -7.59
N ALA A 261 -17.21 -20.11 -8.88
CA ALA A 261 -17.49 -18.80 -9.42
C ALA A 261 -18.89 -18.75 -10.01
N ILE A 262 -19.57 -17.62 -9.92
CA ILE A 262 -20.86 -17.40 -10.59
C ILE A 262 -20.60 -17.03 -12.05
N ASP A 263 -19.68 -16.11 -12.29
CA ASP A 263 -19.25 -15.75 -13.64
C ASP A 263 -17.82 -16.27 -13.89
N ASN A 264 -17.73 -17.26 -14.77
CA ASN A 264 -16.45 -17.87 -15.11
C ASN A 264 -15.57 -17.02 -16.05
N THR A 265 -16.05 -15.83 -16.42
CA THR A 265 -15.34 -14.93 -17.34
C THR A 265 -14.76 -13.71 -16.65
N ASP A 266 -14.98 -13.56 -15.33
CA ASP A 266 -14.34 -12.52 -14.54
C ASP A 266 -12.81 -12.68 -14.51
N GLY A 267 -12.10 -11.58 -14.24
CA GLY A 267 -10.65 -11.56 -14.19
C GLY A 267 -10.05 -10.26 -14.63
N GLY A 268 -8.76 -10.28 -14.97
CA GLY A 268 -8.10 -9.05 -15.36
C GLY A 268 -6.74 -9.23 -16.02
N GLU A 269 -6.23 -8.10 -16.48
CA GLU A 269 -4.90 -7.94 -17.01
C GLU A 269 -4.34 -6.61 -16.55
N ALA A 270 -3.13 -6.60 -15.98
CA ALA A 270 -2.44 -5.40 -15.53
C ALA A 270 -1.05 -5.29 -16.14
N ARG A 271 -0.65 -4.07 -16.50
CA ARG A 271 0.67 -3.75 -17.02
C ARG A 271 1.19 -2.47 -16.38
N ARG A 272 2.47 -2.49 -16.02
CA ARG A 272 3.16 -1.30 -15.49
C ARG A 272 4.56 -1.22 -16.10
N VAL A 273 4.91 -0.05 -16.61
CA VAL A 273 6.28 0.28 -17.01
C VAL A 273 6.65 1.62 -16.37
N SER A 274 7.81 1.69 -15.74
CA SER A 274 8.28 2.95 -15.13
C SER A 274 9.76 3.18 -15.35
N LEU A 275 10.11 4.45 -15.40
CA LEU A 275 11.48 4.94 -15.36
C LEU A 275 11.58 6.01 -14.27
N SER A 276 12.56 5.90 -13.39
CA SER A 276 12.82 6.89 -12.35
C SER A 276 14.29 7.19 -12.22
N GLY A 277 14.59 8.42 -11.82
CA GLY A 277 15.93 8.88 -11.48
C GLY A 277 15.94 9.50 -10.10
N VAL A 278 16.95 9.20 -9.30
CA VAL A 278 17.17 9.77 -7.97
C VAL A 278 18.57 10.33 -7.90
N TRP A 279 18.70 11.57 -7.46
CA TRP A 279 19.97 12.20 -7.12
C TRP A 279 19.97 12.59 -5.63
N ARG A 280 21.10 12.36 -4.96
CA ARG A 280 21.31 12.68 -3.54
C ARG A 280 22.67 13.29 -3.34
N ARG A 281 22.73 14.28 -2.42
CA ARG A 281 23.97 14.87 -1.97
C ARG A 281 23.85 15.24 -0.50
N THR A 282 24.76 14.74 0.32
CA THR A 282 24.88 15.08 1.74
C THR A 282 26.25 15.70 1.98
N THR A 283 26.26 16.81 2.70
CA THR A 283 27.46 17.50 3.20
C THR A 283 27.37 17.57 4.72
N ALA A 284 28.37 18.17 5.37
CA ALA A 284 28.31 18.41 6.82
C ALA A 284 27.11 19.29 7.21
N ASP A 285 26.74 20.25 6.36
CA ASP A 285 25.77 21.30 6.70
C ASP A 285 24.41 21.11 6.00
N SER A 286 24.29 20.16 5.06
CA SER A 286 23.06 20.01 4.31
C SER A 286 22.89 18.62 3.66
N ALA A 287 21.64 18.28 3.37
CA ALA A 287 21.27 17.12 2.58
C ALA A 287 20.25 17.50 1.49
N SER A 288 20.49 17.08 0.27
CA SER A 288 19.59 17.30 -0.87
C SER A 288 19.19 15.97 -1.50
N LYS A 289 17.95 15.89 -1.96
CA LYS A 289 17.44 14.76 -2.73
C LYS A 289 16.48 15.25 -3.80
N VAL A 290 16.66 14.77 -5.01
CA VAL A 290 15.73 15.01 -6.12
C VAL A 290 15.38 13.66 -6.72
N ASN A 291 14.10 13.42 -6.96
CA ASN A 291 13.58 12.26 -7.64
C ASN A 291 12.67 12.72 -8.77
N ALA A 292 12.78 12.09 -9.94
CA ALA A 292 11.88 12.29 -11.05
C ALA A 292 11.45 10.95 -11.63
N TYR A 293 10.21 10.85 -12.09
CA TYR A 293 9.66 9.58 -12.58
C TYR A 293 8.62 9.76 -13.68
N VAL A 294 8.49 8.72 -14.49
CA VAL A 294 7.37 8.51 -15.40
C VAL A 294 6.90 7.06 -15.27
N ILE A 295 5.59 6.88 -15.17
CA ILE A 295 4.95 5.59 -14.96
C ILE A 295 3.81 5.47 -15.96
N ARG A 296 3.77 4.36 -16.69
CA ARG A 296 2.63 3.98 -17.53
C ARG A 296 1.97 2.76 -16.93
N ASN A 297 0.70 2.88 -16.57
CA ASN A 297 -0.14 1.79 -16.10
C ASN A 297 -1.27 1.50 -17.09
N GLN A 298 -1.69 0.24 -17.13
CA GLN A 298 -2.87 -0.23 -17.84
C GLN A 298 -3.52 -1.31 -16.99
N LEU A 299 -4.85 -1.25 -16.87
CA LEU A 299 -5.68 -2.27 -16.24
C LEU A 299 -6.88 -2.54 -17.16
N GLY A 300 -7.19 -3.80 -17.38
CA GLY A 300 -8.49 -4.28 -17.81
C GLY A 300 -9.02 -5.19 -16.72
N LEU A 301 -10.16 -4.85 -16.14
CA LEU A 301 -10.77 -5.61 -15.06
C LEU A 301 -12.21 -5.93 -15.43
N TRP A 302 -12.61 -7.20 -15.30
CA TRP A 302 -13.99 -7.67 -15.49
C TRP A 302 -14.45 -8.27 -14.19
N SER A 303 -15.61 -7.81 -13.71
CA SER A 303 -16.22 -8.21 -12.45
C SER A 303 -17.73 -8.32 -12.58
N ASN A 304 -18.34 -9.20 -11.77
CA ASN A 304 -19.77 -9.36 -11.70
C ASN A 304 -20.20 -9.56 -10.24
N PHE A 305 -20.76 -8.50 -9.62
CA PHE A 305 -21.12 -8.51 -8.19
C PHE A 305 -22.59 -8.80 -7.93
N THR A 306 -23.47 -8.34 -8.82
CA THR A 306 -24.92 -8.44 -8.67
C THR A 306 -25.55 -9.54 -9.52
N TYR A 307 -24.76 -10.16 -10.38
CA TYR A 307 -25.00 -11.34 -11.23
C TYR A 307 -26.03 -11.12 -12.33
N PHE A 308 -27.33 -11.16 -12.02
CA PHE A 308 -28.45 -11.01 -12.96
C PHE A 308 -29.52 -10.06 -12.41
N MET A 309 -29.16 -9.14 -11.53
CA MET A 309 -30.11 -8.23 -10.88
C MET A 309 -30.56 -7.11 -11.83
N ASP A 310 -29.65 -6.49 -12.55
CA ASP A 310 -29.91 -5.37 -13.47
C ASP A 310 -30.21 -5.86 -14.90
N ASP A 311 -29.52 -6.90 -15.38
CA ASP A 311 -29.76 -7.53 -16.68
C ASP A 311 -30.00 -9.05 -16.52
N PRO A 312 -31.24 -9.50 -16.42
CA PRO A 312 -31.57 -10.92 -16.27
C PRO A 312 -31.22 -11.80 -17.49
N VAL A 313 -30.91 -11.19 -18.64
CA VAL A 313 -30.61 -11.89 -19.89
C VAL A 313 -29.10 -12.11 -20.05
N HIS A 314 -28.34 -11.02 -20.00
CA HIS A 314 -26.89 -11.03 -20.27
C HIS A 314 -26.05 -11.14 -19.01
N GLY A 315 -26.63 -10.79 -17.85
CA GLY A 315 -25.92 -10.66 -16.58
C GLY A 315 -25.27 -9.29 -16.39
N ASP A 316 -24.84 -9.05 -15.16
CA ASP A 316 -24.37 -7.74 -14.71
C ASP A 316 -22.84 -7.59 -14.79
N GLN A 317 -22.17 -8.40 -15.64
CA GLN A 317 -20.72 -8.25 -15.79
C GLN A 317 -20.40 -6.88 -16.35
N PHE A 318 -19.40 -6.24 -15.74
CA PHE A 318 -18.89 -4.97 -16.21
C PHE A 318 -17.37 -4.98 -16.36
N ALA A 319 -16.87 -4.11 -17.23
CA ALA A 319 -15.44 -3.87 -17.41
C ALA A 319 -15.04 -2.48 -16.94
N GLN A 320 -13.86 -2.39 -16.35
CA GLN A 320 -13.23 -1.16 -15.88
C GLN A 320 -11.85 -0.99 -16.51
N PRO A 321 -11.77 -0.57 -17.79
CA PRO A 321 -10.49 -0.27 -18.40
C PRO A 321 -9.91 1.03 -17.86
N ASP A 322 -8.62 0.99 -17.48
CA ASP A 322 -7.82 2.15 -17.05
C ASP A 322 -6.50 2.17 -17.81
N ARG A 323 -6.14 3.33 -18.34
CA ARG A 323 -4.86 3.56 -19.02
C ARG A 323 -4.35 4.94 -18.64
N ARG A 324 -3.15 4.99 -18.07
CA ARG A 324 -2.60 6.26 -17.60
C ARG A 324 -1.11 6.40 -17.80
N VAL A 325 -0.70 7.65 -17.84
CA VAL A 325 0.69 8.07 -17.68
C VAL A 325 0.76 9.04 -16.51
N THR A 326 1.47 8.64 -15.49
CA THR A 326 1.79 9.47 -14.32
C THR A 326 3.23 9.95 -14.44
N SER A 327 3.48 11.23 -14.28
CA SER A 327 4.82 11.80 -14.24
C SER A 327 4.96 12.76 -13.07
N GLY A 328 6.14 12.83 -12.46
CA GLY A 328 6.33 13.73 -11.35
C GLY A 328 7.78 13.97 -10.99
N VAL A 329 7.95 14.95 -10.11
CA VAL A 329 9.22 15.34 -9.54
C VAL A 329 9.02 15.67 -8.05
N ASN A 330 9.95 15.20 -7.21
CA ASN A 330 10.03 15.52 -5.80
C ASN A 330 11.43 16.05 -5.51
N ALA A 331 11.54 17.18 -4.85
CA ALA A 331 12.80 17.78 -4.42
C ALA A 331 12.74 18.11 -2.93
N VAL A 332 13.78 17.77 -2.20
CA VAL A 332 13.90 18.01 -0.76
C VAL A 332 15.29 18.54 -0.46
N HIS A 333 15.38 19.55 0.37
CA HIS A 333 16.64 20.06 0.87
C HIS A 333 16.53 20.33 2.38
N THR A 334 17.52 19.84 3.12
CA THR A 334 17.66 20.03 4.57
C THR A 334 18.93 20.83 4.85
N TRP A 335 18.83 21.89 5.63
CA TRP A 335 19.95 22.62 6.23
C TRP A 335 20.10 22.18 7.67
N HIS A 336 21.30 21.84 8.08
CA HIS A 336 21.69 21.63 9.47
C HIS A 336 22.12 22.97 10.05
N THR A 337 21.17 23.74 10.60
CA THR A 337 21.38 25.17 10.93
C THR A 337 22.12 25.39 12.24
N HIS A 338 21.93 24.50 13.21
CA HIS A 338 22.59 24.61 14.51
C HIS A 338 23.04 23.22 14.99
N ARG A 339 24.22 23.17 15.57
CA ARG A 339 24.82 21.98 16.18
C ARG A 339 25.66 22.38 17.38
N THR A 340 25.02 22.47 18.55
CA THR A 340 25.67 22.67 19.84
C THR A 340 25.28 21.54 20.79
N ASP A 341 25.96 21.40 21.92
CA ASP A 341 25.67 20.36 22.92
C ASP A 341 24.26 20.49 23.51
N HIS A 342 23.66 21.68 23.47
CA HIS A 342 22.36 21.95 24.08
C HIS A 342 21.24 22.27 23.08
N PHE A 343 21.59 22.49 21.82
CA PHE A 343 20.60 22.85 20.80
C PHE A 343 21.02 22.38 19.42
N THR A 344 20.11 21.64 18.78
CA THR A 344 20.24 21.25 17.38
C THR A 344 19.03 21.71 16.59
N ALA A 345 19.22 22.15 15.36
CA ALA A 345 18.10 22.52 14.50
C ALA A 345 18.37 22.19 13.04
N ASP A 346 17.34 21.65 12.40
CA ASP A 346 17.28 21.37 10.97
C ASP A 346 16.08 22.13 10.38
N ILE A 347 16.28 22.74 9.22
CA ILE A 347 15.20 23.26 8.38
C ILE A 347 15.16 22.42 7.12
N THR A 348 14.03 21.80 6.86
CA THR A 348 13.80 21.02 5.64
C THR A 348 12.72 21.69 4.79
N VAL A 349 12.99 21.87 3.52
CA VAL A 349 12.01 22.33 2.54
C VAL A 349 11.82 21.28 1.47
N GLY A 350 10.62 21.16 0.95
CA GLY A 350 10.33 20.24 -0.14
C GLY A 350 9.35 20.85 -1.13
N ALA A 351 9.44 20.35 -2.36
CA ALA A 351 8.49 20.64 -3.43
C ALA A 351 8.17 19.38 -4.19
N GLN A 352 6.91 19.25 -4.60
CA GLN A 352 6.40 18.11 -5.34
C GLN A 352 5.53 18.60 -6.49
N ALA A 353 5.60 17.93 -7.63
CA ALA A 353 4.65 18.11 -8.72
C ALA A 353 4.35 16.75 -9.35
N GLN A 354 3.08 16.50 -9.62
CA GLN A 354 2.63 15.28 -10.30
C GLN A 354 1.57 15.63 -11.33
N ASN A 355 1.62 14.95 -12.46
CA ASN A 355 0.62 15.02 -13.51
C ASN A 355 0.19 13.60 -13.88
N ASP A 356 -1.11 13.38 -13.88
CA ASP A 356 -1.76 12.15 -14.32
C ASP A 356 -2.58 12.46 -15.59
N ASN A 357 -2.32 11.71 -16.67
CA ASN A 357 -3.11 11.72 -17.88
C ASN A 357 -3.77 10.37 -18.01
N ILE A 358 -5.10 10.33 -17.88
CA ILE A 358 -5.87 9.13 -17.62
C ILE A 358 -6.96 8.99 -18.67
N PHE A 359 -7.15 7.76 -19.13
CA PHE A 359 -8.37 7.28 -19.77
C PHE A 359 -8.95 6.18 -18.91
N ASN A 360 -10.21 6.30 -18.52
CA ASN A 360 -10.95 5.23 -17.86
C ASN A 360 -12.39 5.15 -18.38
N ALA A 361 -13.00 3.97 -18.23
CA ALA A 361 -14.37 3.75 -18.60
C ALA A 361 -15.03 2.73 -17.65
N LEU A 362 -16.36 2.69 -17.70
CA LEU A 362 -17.22 1.65 -17.17
C LEU A 362 -18.09 1.13 -18.33
N GLU A 363 -18.00 -0.16 -18.60
CA GLU A 363 -18.65 -0.81 -19.72
C GLU A 363 -19.46 -2.01 -19.21
N ASN A 364 -20.70 -2.18 -19.69
CA ASN A 364 -21.44 -3.41 -19.46
C ASN A 364 -20.94 -4.48 -20.44
N THR A 365 -20.68 -5.68 -19.94
CA THR A 365 -20.09 -6.76 -20.73
C THR A 365 -20.82 -8.09 -20.52
N GLU A 366 -20.72 -8.98 -21.50
CA GLU A 366 -21.05 -10.40 -21.38
C GLU A 366 -19.88 -11.21 -21.89
N ALA A 367 -19.35 -12.11 -21.08
CA ALA A 367 -18.17 -12.91 -21.40
C ALA A 367 -16.99 -12.05 -21.92
N ARG A 368 -16.71 -10.92 -21.26
CA ARG A 368 -15.71 -9.90 -21.58
C ARG A 368 -15.94 -9.15 -22.90
N ARG A 369 -17.11 -9.29 -23.53
CA ARG A 369 -17.48 -8.55 -24.74
C ARG A 369 -18.32 -7.34 -24.34
N THR A 370 -17.91 -6.14 -24.71
CA THR A 370 -18.65 -4.91 -24.44
C THR A 370 -20.00 -4.92 -25.14
N LEU A 371 -21.07 -4.74 -24.39
CA LEU A 371 -22.45 -4.56 -24.83
C LEU A 371 -22.79 -3.08 -24.96
N SER A 372 -22.42 -2.30 -23.94
CA SER A 372 -22.66 -0.86 -23.90
C SER A 372 -21.63 -0.15 -23.04
N VAL A 373 -21.51 1.15 -23.19
CA VAL A 373 -20.64 2.02 -22.39
C VAL A 373 -21.52 2.83 -21.44
N THR A 374 -21.33 2.68 -20.15
CA THR A 374 -22.02 3.48 -19.12
C THR A 374 -21.38 4.84 -18.98
N ARG A 375 -20.03 4.88 -18.98
CA ARG A 375 -19.26 6.11 -18.84
C ARG A 375 -17.87 5.94 -19.43
N GLN A 376 -17.35 7.00 -20.08
CA GLN A 376 -16.00 7.07 -20.58
C GLN A 376 -15.42 8.47 -20.37
N ASP A 377 -14.23 8.55 -19.75
CA ASP A 377 -13.61 9.82 -19.40
C ASP A 377 -12.12 9.89 -19.82
N HIS A 378 -11.73 11.09 -20.25
CA HIS A 378 -10.33 11.51 -20.33
C HIS A 378 -10.08 12.54 -19.22
N ILE A 379 -9.13 12.25 -18.35
CA ILE A 379 -8.84 13.06 -17.17
C ILE A 379 -7.39 13.54 -17.25
N VAL A 380 -7.18 14.82 -16.93
CA VAL A 380 -5.87 15.37 -16.61
C VAL A 380 -5.94 15.93 -15.21
N GLU A 381 -5.18 15.32 -14.32
CA GLU A 381 -5.07 15.73 -12.93
C GLU A 381 -3.65 16.21 -12.67
N THR A 382 -3.52 17.44 -12.14
CA THR A 382 -2.21 18.02 -11.85
C THR A 382 -2.18 18.52 -10.42
N SER A 383 -1.19 18.08 -9.64
CA SER A 383 -0.95 18.58 -8.30
C SER A 383 0.41 19.23 -8.18
N LYS A 384 0.48 20.24 -7.31
CA LYS A 384 1.72 20.90 -6.89
C LYS A 384 1.67 21.06 -5.38
N ALA A 385 2.80 20.83 -4.72
CA ALA A 385 2.91 21.02 -3.30
C ALA A 385 4.25 21.63 -2.94
N ALA A 386 4.23 22.42 -1.87
CA ALA A 386 5.43 22.91 -1.20
C ALA A 386 5.25 22.73 0.32
N TRP A 387 6.34 22.38 1.01
CA TRP A 387 6.30 22.20 2.44
C TRP A 387 7.61 22.61 3.11
N ILE A 388 7.51 22.90 4.40
CA ILE A 388 8.63 23.22 5.28
C ILE A 388 8.45 22.47 6.60
N GLU A 389 9.55 21.96 7.14
CA GLU A 389 9.63 21.39 8.48
C GLU A 389 10.81 22.00 9.22
N HIS A 390 10.60 22.39 10.48
CA HIS A 390 11.64 22.77 11.43
C HIS A 390 11.71 21.72 12.52
N ALA A 391 12.79 20.95 12.55
CA ALA A 391 13.08 19.97 13.58
C ALA A 391 14.14 20.54 14.54
N ALA A 392 13.88 20.53 15.84
CA ALA A 392 14.78 21.06 16.86
C ALA A 392 14.92 20.10 18.04
N GLY A 393 16.15 19.94 18.52
CA GLY A 393 16.47 19.30 19.79
C GLY A 393 16.85 20.36 20.82
N TRP A 394 16.21 20.29 21.99
CA TRP A 394 16.35 21.26 23.11
C TRP A 394 16.94 20.55 24.32
N GLY A 395 18.26 20.56 24.44
CA GLY A 395 18.96 19.72 25.39
C GLY A 395 18.79 18.24 25.12
N ASP A 396 18.87 17.42 26.17
CA ASP A 396 18.89 15.95 26.05
C ASP A 396 17.51 15.30 26.06
N PHE A 397 16.46 16.04 26.44
CA PHE A 397 15.17 15.44 26.80
C PHE A 397 13.94 16.01 26.08
N PHE A 398 14.13 16.91 25.15
CA PHE A 398 13.01 17.47 24.40
C PHE A 398 13.35 17.68 22.92
N ARG A 399 12.47 17.23 22.05
CA ARG A 399 12.53 17.49 20.60
C ARG A 399 11.18 18.00 20.11
N SER A 400 11.22 18.88 19.11
CA SER A 400 10.03 19.38 18.44
C SER A 400 10.19 19.35 16.93
N VAL A 401 9.12 18.99 16.21
CA VAL A 401 9.03 19.14 14.75
C VAL A 401 7.77 19.89 14.42
N VAL A 402 7.93 21.02 13.73
CA VAL A 402 6.82 21.86 13.26
C VAL A 402 6.84 21.85 11.75
N GLY A 403 5.73 21.50 11.14
CA GLY A 403 5.60 21.43 9.70
C GLY A 403 4.43 22.24 9.16
N LEU A 404 4.57 22.68 7.92
CA LEU A 404 3.49 23.30 7.15
C LEU A 404 3.62 22.85 5.71
N ARG A 405 2.50 22.40 5.14
CA ARG A 405 2.38 21.97 3.74
C ARG A 405 1.24 22.70 3.05
N ALA A 406 1.44 23.07 1.79
CA ALA A 406 0.39 23.61 0.92
C ALA A 406 0.34 22.79 -0.36
N ASP A 407 -0.89 22.42 -0.75
CA ASP A 407 -1.20 21.63 -1.95
C ASP A 407 -2.17 22.39 -2.85
N ASP A 408 -1.93 22.39 -4.16
CA ASP A 408 -2.79 22.94 -5.22
C ASP A 408 -3.09 21.84 -6.22
N TYR A 409 -4.38 21.54 -6.43
CA TYR A 409 -4.87 20.52 -7.33
C TYR A 409 -5.73 21.13 -8.43
N ARG A 410 -5.55 20.61 -9.64
CA ARG A 410 -6.35 20.99 -10.82
C ARG A 410 -6.84 19.72 -11.51
N PHE A 411 -8.14 19.66 -11.69
CA PHE A 411 -8.86 18.59 -12.32
C PHE A 411 -9.43 19.08 -13.66
N LYS A 412 -9.24 18.30 -14.71
CA LYS A 412 -9.86 18.52 -16.01
C LYS A 412 -10.43 17.20 -16.49
N VAL A 413 -11.74 17.14 -16.62
CA VAL A 413 -12.50 15.96 -17.06
C VAL A 413 -13.13 16.28 -18.42
N ARG A 414 -12.98 15.36 -19.34
CA ARG A 414 -13.69 15.31 -20.60
C ARG A 414 -14.41 13.98 -20.70
N SER A 415 -15.69 14.01 -20.38
CA SER A 415 -16.60 12.86 -20.39
C SER A 415 -17.23 12.65 -21.77
N ASP A 416 -17.66 11.43 -22.07
CA ASP A 416 -18.57 11.12 -23.18
C ASP A 416 -19.96 11.77 -22.96
N ARG A 417 -20.30 12.12 -21.70
CA ARG A 417 -21.44 12.98 -21.35
C ARG A 417 -20.96 14.42 -21.16
N PRO A 418 -21.33 15.34 -22.08
CA PRO A 418 -20.84 16.73 -22.00
C PRO A 418 -21.13 17.40 -20.65
N GLU A 419 -22.26 17.08 -19.99
CA GLU A 419 -22.71 17.64 -18.71
C GLU A 419 -21.75 17.31 -17.57
N ASN A 420 -21.04 16.19 -17.67
CA ASN A 420 -20.05 15.74 -16.69
C ASN A 420 -18.62 16.21 -17.01
N SER A 421 -18.47 16.96 -18.12
CA SER A 421 -17.17 17.53 -18.51
C SER A 421 -16.96 18.88 -17.83
N GLY A 422 -15.70 19.16 -17.43
CA GLY A 422 -15.42 20.43 -16.80
C GLY A 422 -13.99 20.55 -16.27
N THR A 423 -13.78 21.57 -15.47
CA THR A 423 -12.55 21.82 -14.75
C THR A 423 -12.89 22.22 -13.32
N ALA A 424 -12.14 21.69 -12.37
CA ALA A 424 -12.20 22.06 -10.96
C ALA A 424 -10.79 22.32 -10.42
N SER A 425 -10.69 23.01 -9.32
CA SER A 425 -9.44 23.18 -8.58
C SER A 425 -9.73 23.27 -7.09
N ASP A 426 -8.79 22.79 -6.31
CA ASP A 426 -8.87 22.85 -4.85
C ASP A 426 -7.48 23.09 -4.26
N THR A 427 -7.43 23.75 -3.10
CA THR A 427 -6.18 24.09 -2.43
C THR A 427 -6.32 23.86 -0.94
N LEU A 428 -5.29 23.25 -0.34
CA LEU A 428 -5.33 22.89 1.07
C LEU A 428 -4.01 23.18 1.75
N VAL A 429 -4.09 23.69 3.01
CA VAL A 429 -2.93 23.90 3.88
C VAL A 429 -3.03 22.96 5.08
N SER A 430 -1.95 22.23 5.34
CA SER A 430 -1.87 21.18 6.36
C SER A 430 -0.72 21.46 7.33
N PRO A 431 -1.00 21.94 8.55
CA PRO A 431 0.00 22.07 9.62
C PRO A 431 0.24 20.74 10.34
N SER A 432 1.44 20.55 10.88
CA SER A 432 1.82 19.45 11.77
C SER A 432 2.67 19.93 12.93
N LEU A 433 2.54 19.26 14.08
CA LEU A 433 3.31 19.51 15.30
C LEU A 433 3.60 18.18 16.00
N ASN A 434 4.86 17.87 16.21
CA ASN A 434 5.30 16.72 16.97
C ASN A 434 6.17 17.20 18.13
N LEU A 435 5.84 16.78 19.34
CA LEU A 435 6.60 17.03 20.55
C LEU A 435 7.02 15.70 21.14
N VAL A 436 8.32 15.54 21.40
CA VAL A 436 8.92 14.34 21.92
C VAL A 436 9.65 14.65 23.22
N PHE A 437 9.26 13.99 24.28
CA PHE A 437 9.84 14.15 25.62
C PHE A 437 10.62 12.90 26.00
N GLY A 438 11.87 13.06 26.39
CA GLY A 438 12.79 11.98 26.68
C GLY A 438 14.02 12.00 25.77
N PRO A 439 14.87 10.93 25.83
CA PRO A 439 14.63 9.65 26.50
C PRO A 439 14.91 9.70 28.02
N TRP A 440 13.90 9.39 28.83
CA TRP A 440 14.09 9.14 30.27
C TRP A 440 14.14 7.65 30.52
N ARG A 441 15.25 7.12 31.02
CA ARG A 441 15.42 5.68 31.27
C ARG A 441 15.02 4.85 30.05
N GLN A 442 15.50 5.23 28.86
CA GLN A 442 15.20 4.57 27.59
C GLN A 442 13.69 4.57 27.23
N SER A 443 12.99 5.65 27.57
CA SER A 443 11.58 5.84 27.20
C SER A 443 11.32 7.24 26.71
N GLU A 444 10.47 7.37 25.71
CA GLU A 444 10.03 8.65 25.12
C GLU A 444 8.51 8.72 25.09
N LEU A 445 7.99 9.90 25.43
CA LEU A 445 6.58 10.27 25.28
C LEU A 445 6.43 11.17 24.05
N TYR A 446 5.41 10.88 23.25
CA TYR A 446 5.09 11.59 22.00
C TYR A 446 3.74 12.25 22.10
N LEU A 447 3.64 13.51 21.67
CA LEU A 447 2.40 14.23 21.46
C LEU A 447 2.41 14.73 20.02
N ASN A 448 1.48 14.22 19.21
CA ASN A 448 1.42 14.52 17.79
C ASN A 448 0.07 15.15 17.42
N TYR A 449 0.12 16.17 16.59
CA TYR A 449 -1.02 16.76 15.90
C TYR A 449 -0.65 16.95 14.44
N GLY A 450 -1.59 16.69 13.54
CA GLY A 450 -1.38 16.95 12.12
C GLY A 450 -2.67 16.99 11.35
N GLN A 451 -2.63 17.71 10.24
CA GLN A 451 -3.68 17.68 9.23
C GLN A 451 -3.14 17.02 7.98
N GLY A 452 -3.96 16.18 7.38
CA GLY A 452 -3.72 15.49 6.13
C GLY A 452 -4.93 15.60 5.22
N PHE A 453 -4.91 14.88 4.13
CA PHE A 453 -6.02 14.86 3.19
C PHE A 453 -5.93 13.64 2.28
N HIS A 454 -7.04 13.35 1.60
CA HIS A 454 -7.05 12.59 0.36
C HIS A 454 -7.68 13.43 -0.76
N SER A 455 -7.21 13.20 -1.99
CA SER A 455 -7.88 13.70 -3.18
C SER A 455 -9.07 12.80 -3.52
N ASN A 456 -10.19 13.39 -3.92
CA ASN A 456 -11.31 12.68 -4.49
C ASN A 456 -11.04 12.37 -5.97
N ASP A 457 -11.84 11.48 -6.54
CA ASP A 457 -11.80 11.20 -7.97
C ASP A 457 -12.18 12.47 -8.76
N ALA A 458 -11.37 12.81 -9.74
CA ALA A 458 -11.60 13.99 -10.57
C ALA A 458 -12.98 13.98 -11.24
N ARG A 459 -13.50 12.79 -11.60
CA ARG A 459 -14.83 12.63 -12.18
C ARG A 459 -15.93 13.17 -11.28
N GLY A 460 -15.84 12.91 -9.97
CA GLY A 460 -16.78 13.42 -8.98
C GLY A 460 -16.77 14.94 -8.87
N THR A 461 -15.62 15.61 -9.14
CA THR A 461 -15.52 17.08 -9.03
C THR A 461 -16.26 17.84 -10.13
N THR A 462 -16.62 17.19 -11.22
CA THR A 462 -17.31 17.79 -12.38
C THR A 462 -18.63 17.13 -12.73
N THR A 463 -18.96 16.01 -12.08
CA THR A 463 -20.20 15.27 -12.33
C THR A 463 -21.41 16.10 -11.91
N SER A 464 -22.39 16.22 -12.78
CA SER A 464 -23.68 16.88 -12.54
C SER A 464 -24.88 15.95 -12.80
N ILE A 465 -24.65 14.86 -13.54
CA ILE A 465 -25.65 13.84 -13.87
C ILE A 465 -25.05 12.47 -13.57
N ASP A 466 -25.77 11.66 -12.81
CA ASP A 466 -25.38 10.27 -12.57
C ASP A 466 -25.34 9.49 -13.90
N PRO A 467 -24.24 8.79 -14.22
CA PRO A 467 -24.08 8.14 -15.53
C PRO A 467 -25.02 6.94 -15.74
N LYS A 468 -25.50 6.31 -14.66
CA LYS A 468 -26.37 5.12 -14.71
C LYS A 468 -27.84 5.50 -14.62
N THR A 469 -28.22 6.32 -13.62
CA THR A 469 -29.64 6.70 -13.38
C THR A 469 -30.09 7.90 -14.18
N LEU A 470 -29.16 8.72 -14.70
CA LEU A 470 -29.41 9.99 -15.40
C LEU A 470 -30.07 11.07 -14.51
N GLU A 471 -30.02 10.89 -13.22
CA GLU A 471 -30.51 11.88 -12.25
C GLU A 471 -29.45 12.96 -11.98
N ALA A 472 -29.92 14.13 -11.58
CA ALA A 472 -29.01 15.22 -11.19
C ALA A 472 -28.30 14.89 -9.87
N VAL A 473 -26.98 15.03 -9.84
CA VAL A 473 -26.15 14.81 -8.66
C VAL A 473 -25.25 16.01 -8.39
N GLY A 474 -24.83 16.19 -7.14
CA GLY A 474 -23.92 17.24 -6.74
C GLY A 474 -22.46 16.85 -6.98
N ALA A 475 -21.64 17.82 -7.39
CA ALA A 475 -20.20 17.62 -7.48
C ALA A 475 -19.56 17.41 -6.08
N THR A 476 -18.55 16.55 -6.01
CA THR A 476 -17.77 16.32 -4.78
C THR A 476 -16.63 17.33 -4.64
N PRO A 477 -16.18 17.67 -3.41
CA PRO A 477 -14.96 18.48 -3.22
C PRO A 477 -13.73 17.75 -3.80
N GLY A 478 -12.75 18.50 -4.29
CA GLY A 478 -11.53 17.92 -4.86
C GLY A 478 -10.62 17.31 -3.81
N LEU A 479 -10.53 17.94 -2.62
CA LEU A 479 -9.69 17.50 -1.50
C LEU A 479 -10.53 17.40 -0.23
N VAL A 480 -10.32 16.34 0.54
CA VAL A 480 -11.00 16.10 1.82
C VAL A 480 -9.97 16.13 2.94
N ARG A 481 -10.18 17.03 3.89
CA ARG A 481 -9.31 17.21 5.05
C ARG A 481 -9.50 16.13 6.09
N SER A 482 -8.37 15.67 6.64
CA SER A 482 -8.31 14.88 7.88
C SER A 482 -7.55 15.62 8.98
N ARG A 483 -7.84 15.30 10.25
CA ARG A 483 -7.16 15.82 11.44
C ARG A 483 -6.79 14.66 12.34
N GLY A 484 -5.51 14.54 12.66
CA GLY A 484 -4.97 13.50 13.53
C GLY A 484 -4.42 14.08 14.83
N MET A 485 -4.65 13.37 15.93
CA MET A 485 -4.05 13.61 17.24
C MET A 485 -3.58 12.27 17.80
N GLU A 486 -2.41 12.25 18.43
CA GLU A 486 -1.86 11.04 19.02
C GLU A 486 -1.08 11.37 20.30
N ILE A 487 -1.25 10.51 21.31
CA ILE A 487 -0.34 10.39 22.44
C ILE A 487 0.28 9.01 22.40
N GLY A 488 1.61 8.93 22.44
CA GLY A 488 2.34 7.69 22.31
C GLY A 488 3.46 7.56 23.33
N LEU A 489 3.78 6.33 23.66
CA LEU A 489 4.93 5.95 24.48
C LEU A 489 5.77 4.94 23.71
N ARG A 490 7.06 5.16 23.67
CA ARG A 490 8.05 4.17 23.21
C ARG A 490 9.04 3.90 24.33
N THR A 491 9.38 2.62 24.56
CA THR A 491 10.29 2.23 25.64
C THR A 491 11.15 1.05 25.24
N GLU A 492 12.43 1.09 25.68
CA GLU A 492 13.43 0.03 25.57
C GLU A 492 14.04 -0.27 26.97
N ILE A 493 13.31 0.00 28.07
CA ILE A 493 13.72 -0.26 29.47
C ILE A 493 14.14 -1.72 29.65
N VAL A 494 13.41 -2.66 29.06
CA VAL A 494 13.80 -4.07 29.05
C VAL A 494 14.83 -4.27 27.93
N PRO A 495 16.04 -4.74 28.26
CA PRO A 495 17.09 -4.93 27.25
C PRO A 495 16.62 -5.77 26.06
N LYS A 496 16.92 -5.33 24.85
CA LYS A 496 16.56 -5.98 23.59
C LYS A 496 15.04 -6.06 23.33
N ASN A 497 14.26 -5.26 24.03
CA ASN A 497 12.81 -5.17 23.87
C ASN A 497 12.45 -3.75 23.46
N GLN A 498 11.76 -3.61 22.32
CA GLN A 498 11.22 -2.36 21.83
C GLN A 498 9.70 -2.43 21.93
N THR A 499 9.11 -1.56 22.74
CA THR A 499 7.66 -1.47 22.91
C THR A 499 7.18 -0.10 22.50
N ALA A 500 6.11 -0.03 21.72
CA ALA A 500 5.39 1.20 21.44
C ALA A 500 3.90 1.01 21.71
N ILE A 501 3.31 2.02 22.35
CA ILE A 501 1.87 2.10 22.63
C ILE A 501 1.41 3.48 22.20
N SER A 502 0.26 3.58 21.53
CA SER A 502 -0.33 4.88 21.20
C SER A 502 -1.85 4.86 21.33
N LEU A 503 -2.38 6.02 21.68
CA LEU A 503 -3.78 6.37 21.59
C LEU A 503 -3.93 7.44 20.51
N TYR A 504 -4.81 7.24 19.56
CA TYR A 504 -5.01 8.18 18.49
C TYR A 504 -6.48 8.53 18.27
N ARG A 505 -6.69 9.70 17.67
CA ARG A 505 -7.96 10.16 17.11
C ARG A 505 -7.71 10.70 15.72
N LEU A 506 -8.55 10.27 14.76
CA LEU A 506 -8.60 10.76 13.40
C LEU A 506 -10.02 11.24 13.10
N ASP A 507 -10.17 12.50 12.67
CA ASP A 507 -11.42 13.08 12.20
C ASP A 507 -11.28 13.38 10.70
N PHE A 508 -12.31 13.01 9.92
CA PHE A 508 -12.45 13.30 8.50
C PHE A 508 -13.63 14.21 8.24
N ASP A 509 -13.48 15.12 7.30
CA ASP A 509 -14.58 16.00 6.90
C ASP A 509 -15.59 15.29 6.00
N SER A 510 -15.19 14.19 5.33
CA SER A 510 -16.04 13.28 4.54
C SER A 510 -15.37 11.90 4.44
N GLU A 511 -16.15 10.83 4.42
CA GLU A 511 -15.67 9.52 3.96
C GLU A 511 -15.79 9.45 2.45
N LEU A 512 -14.86 8.74 1.81
CA LEU A 512 -14.96 8.40 0.42
C LEU A 512 -15.69 7.06 0.30
N THR A 513 -16.84 7.05 -0.35
CA THR A 513 -17.55 5.82 -0.71
C THR A 513 -17.43 5.62 -2.21
N TYR A 514 -16.78 4.55 -2.64
CA TYR A 514 -16.72 4.14 -4.01
C TYR A 514 -17.82 3.11 -4.28
N ILE A 515 -18.67 3.38 -5.28
CA ILE A 515 -19.70 2.46 -5.73
C ILE A 515 -19.23 1.87 -7.04
N GLY A 516 -18.62 0.67 -6.97
CA GLY A 516 -17.85 0.06 -8.05
C GLY A 516 -18.60 -0.15 -9.35
N ASP A 517 -19.85 -0.56 -9.28
CA ASP A 517 -20.75 -0.81 -10.41
C ASP A 517 -21.45 0.46 -10.95
N ALA A 518 -21.52 1.53 -10.16
CA ALA A 518 -22.00 2.83 -10.62
C ALA A 518 -20.90 3.66 -11.31
N GLY A 519 -19.63 3.31 -11.11
CA GLY A 519 -18.49 4.07 -11.61
C GLY A 519 -18.44 5.50 -11.07
N ASN A 520 -18.99 5.73 -9.90
CA ASN A 520 -19.13 7.03 -9.28
C ASN A 520 -18.57 7.01 -7.87
N THR A 521 -18.10 8.18 -7.41
CA THR A 521 -17.62 8.39 -6.05
C THR A 521 -18.56 9.35 -5.36
N GLU A 522 -19.09 8.95 -4.22
CA GLU A 522 -19.94 9.80 -3.40
C GLU A 522 -19.17 10.28 -2.16
N ALA A 523 -19.39 11.55 -1.82
CA ALA A 523 -18.91 12.10 -0.56
C ALA A 523 -19.84 11.62 0.56
N GLY A 524 -19.36 10.73 1.40
CA GLY A 524 -20.06 10.26 2.58
C GLY A 524 -20.06 11.27 3.73
N PRO A 525 -20.71 10.97 4.85
CA PRO A 525 -20.73 11.82 6.03
C PRO A 525 -19.34 11.99 6.65
N PRO A 526 -19.12 13.06 7.44
CA PRO A 526 -17.92 13.19 8.26
C PRO A 526 -17.76 12.00 9.19
N SER A 527 -16.52 11.65 9.52
CA SER A 527 -16.26 10.49 10.37
C SER A 527 -15.26 10.77 11.50
N ARG A 528 -15.21 9.86 12.46
CA ARG A 528 -14.24 9.84 13.55
C ARG A 528 -13.77 8.44 13.83
N ARG A 529 -12.46 8.30 13.99
CA ARG A 529 -11.81 7.09 14.50
C ARG A 529 -11.04 7.39 15.77
N ILE A 530 -11.20 6.53 16.77
CA ILE A 530 -10.43 6.55 18.01
C ILE A 530 -9.89 5.14 18.21
N GLY A 531 -8.61 5.00 18.49
CA GLY A 531 -8.02 3.68 18.65
C GLY A 531 -6.81 3.66 19.57
N ILE A 532 -6.44 2.43 19.91
CA ILE A 532 -5.23 2.09 20.64
C ILE A 532 -4.41 1.11 19.79
N GLU A 533 -3.11 1.34 19.73
CA GLU A 533 -2.16 0.48 19.05
C GLU A 533 -1.04 0.08 19.99
N PHE A 534 -0.66 -1.18 19.93
CA PHE A 534 0.44 -1.78 20.64
C PHE A 534 1.35 -2.50 19.67
N SER A 535 2.66 -2.27 19.74
CA SER A 535 3.65 -3.06 19.04
C SER A 535 4.82 -3.37 19.97
N ASN A 536 5.30 -4.61 19.90
CA ASN A 536 6.41 -5.09 20.70
C ASN A 536 7.32 -5.95 19.86
N TYR A 537 8.61 -5.65 19.87
CA TYR A 537 9.65 -6.46 19.27
C TYR A 537 10.67 -6.83 20.34
N TYR A 538 10.72 -8.12 20.68
CA TYR A 538 11.60 -8.66 21.72
C TYR A 538 12.58 -9.67 21.14
N LYS A 539 13.88 -9.47 21.36
CA LYS A 539 14.96 -10.36 20.92
C LYS A 539 15.75 -10.91 22.11
N PRO A 540 15.15 -11.83 22.94
CA PRO A 540 15.81 -12.33 24.14
C PRO A 540 17.16 -12.97 23.85
N TRP A 541 17.25 -13.74 22.78
CA TRP A 541 18.49 -14.39 22.32
C TRP A 541 18.86 -13.97 20.90
N LYS A 542 20.10 -14.14 20.51
CA LYS A 542 20.56 -13.80 19.15
C LYS A 542 19.79 -14.55 18.06
N TRP A 543 19.31 -15.74 18.38
CA TRP A 543 18.62 -16.65 17.48
C TRP A 543 17.08 -16.58 17.55
N LEU A 544 16.47 -15.92 18.57
CA LEU A 544 15.02 -15.83 18.71
C LEU A 544 14.57 -14.38 18.74
N SER A 545 13.57 -14.04 17.93
CA SER A 545 12.78 -12.82 18.06
C SER A 545 11.29 -13.14 18.18
N ILE A 546 10.61 -12.33 18.96
CA ILE A 546 9.17 -12.36 19.22
C ILE A 546 8.61 -11.00 18.81
N ASP A 547 7.63 -11.00 17.92
CA ASP A 547 6.97 -9.79 17.41
C ASP A 547 5.48 -9.89 17.75
N VAL A 548 4.93 -8.87 18.41
CA VAL A 548 3.53 -8.83 18.82
C VAL A 548 2.94 -7.48 18.48
N ASP A 549 1.93 -7.48 17.63
CA ASP A 549 1.18 -6.29 17.26
C ASP A 549 -0.30 -6.49 17.55
N ALA A 550 -0.94 -5.46 18.10
CA ALA A 550 -2.38 -5.40 18.30
C ALA A 550 -2.88 -3.98 18.07
N ALA A 551 -3.99 -3.83 17.38
CA ALA A 551 -4.64 -2.55 17.17
C ALA A 551 -6.15 -2.70 17.32
N PHE A 552 -6.76 -1.76 18.04
CA PHE A 552 -8.21 -1.66 18.20
C PHE A 552 -8.67 -0.27 17.82
N ALA A 553 -9.76 -0.19 17.06
CA ALA A 553 -10.30 1.07 16.57
C ALA A 553 -11.82 1.10 16.68
N ARG A 554 -12.36 2.26 17.00
CA ARG A 554 -13.78 2.56 16.92
C ARG A 554 -13.97 3.64 15.86
N ALA A 555 -14.57 3.26 14.73
CA ALA A 555 -14.90 4.16 13.63
C ALA A 555 -16.41 4.48 13.66
N ARG A 556 -16.76 5.76 13.48
CA ARG A 556 -18.16 6.23 13.46
C ARG A 556 -18.34 7.37 12.48
N SER A 557 -19.43 7.31 11.72
CA SER A 557 -19.98 8.45 11.00
C SER A 557 -20.53 9.48 11.98
N ARG A 558 -20.54 10.74 11.58
CA ARG A 558 -21.04 11.86 12.39
C ARG A 558 -22.11 12.64 11.66
N GLY A 559 -23.08 13.16 12.41
CA GLY A 559 -24.19 13.92 11.83
C GLY A 559 -25.22 13.05 11.09
N VAL A 560 -25.19 11.75 11.35
CA VAL A 560 -26.17 10.77 10.84
C VAL A 560 -27.21 10.44 11.92
N GLU A 561 -28.26 9.74 11.54
CA GLU A 561 -29.32 9.29 12.46
C GLU A 561 -28.74 8.38 13.55
N ALA A 562 -29.33 8.44 14.74
CA ALA A 562 -28.89 7.63 15.87
C ALA A 562 -29.05 6.12 15.56
N GLY A 563 -27.99 5.36 15.75
CA GLY A 563 -27.95 3.93 15.43
C GLY A 563 -27.54 3.61 14.00
N GLN A 564 -27.35 4.62 13.13
CA GLN A 564 -26.86 4.48 11.74
C GLN A 564 -25.42 5.01 11.61
N ASP A 565 -24.62 4.92 12.67
CA ASP A 565 -23.31 5.56 12.75
C ASP A 565 -22.13 4.63 12.45
N ARG A 566 -22.38 3.36 12.15
CA ARG A 566 -21.32 2.44 11.76
C ARG A 566 -20.79 2.76 10.36
N ILE A 567 -19.51 2.51 10.16
CA ILE A 567 -18.90 2.62 8.84
C ILE A 567 -18.71 1.19 8.31
N PRO A 568 -19.42 0.80 7.23
CA PRO A 568 -19.31 -0.54 6.66
C PRO A 568 -17.87 -0.91 6.32
N GLY A 569 -17.45 -2.12 6.69
CA GLY A 569 -16.09 -2.59 6.46
C GLY A 569 -15.02 -2.06 7.43
N ALA A 570 -15.34 -1.13 8.33
CA ALA A 570 -14.39 -0.58 9.30
C ALA A 570 -13.98 -1.63 10.34
N VAL A 571 -12.70 -2.05 10.33
CA VAL A 571 -12.17 -3.11 11.20
C VAL A 571 -12.00 -2.60 12.62
N GLU A 572 -12.55 -3.33 13.58
CA GLU A 572 -12.52 -2.95 15.01
C GLU A 572 -11.30 -3.50 15.75
N GLY A 573 -10.70 -4.60 15.28
CA GLY A 573 -9.53 -5.17 15.92
C GLY A 573 -8.68 -6.03 14.99
N VAL A 574 -7.37 -5.89 15.08
CA VAL A 574 -6.39 -6.71 14.35
C VAL A 574 -5.24 -7.07 15.27
N GLY A 575 -4.58 -8.20 15.01
CA GLY A 575 -3.41 -8.60 15.76
C GLY A 575 -2.52 -9.57 15.01
N GLN A 576 -1.25 -9.53 15.32
CA GLN A 576 -0.25 -10.47 14.83
C GLN A 576 0.70 -10.88 15.95
N VAL A 577 1.06 -12.16 15.96
CA VAL A 577 2.13 -12.68 16.82
C VAL A 577 3.07 -13.49 15.94
N ALA A 578 4.35 -13.16 15.94
CA ALA A 578 5.35 -13.91 15.20
C ALA A 578 6.49 -14.36 16.11
N LEU A 579 6.89 -15.61 15.94
CA LEU A 579 8.09 -16.21 16.52
C LEU A 579 9.07 -16.47 15.37
N THR A 580 10.26 -15.88 15.42
CA THR A 580 11.26 -16.07 14.39
C THR A 580 12.55 -16.63 14.99
N VAL A 581 12.95 -17.79 14.47
CA VAL A 581 14.19 -18.49 14.82
C VAL A 581 15.20 -18.28 13.69
N SER A 582 16.28 -17.58 13.97
CA SER A 582 17.34 -17.34 12.99
C SER A 582 18.64 -18.04 13.40
N GLN A 583 19.11 -18.95 12.55
CA GLN A 583 20.41 -19.60 12.65
C GLN A 583 20.64 -20.44 13.94
N VAL A 584 19.82 -21.48 14.14
CA VAL A 584 20.12 -22.56 15.08
C VAL A 584 20.80 -23.69 14.31
N GLY A 585 22.12 -23.70 14.31
CA GLY A 585 22.90 -24.55 13.38
C GLY A 585 22.63 -24.14 11.92
N ASN A 586 22.16 -25.09 11.13
CA ASN A 586 21.77 -24.86 9.74
C ASN A 586 20.27 -24.54 9.57
N TRP A 587 19.50 -24.51 10.66
CA TRP A 587 18.06 -24.29 10.63
C TRP A 587 17.69 -22.85 10.91
N GLU A 588 16.63 -22.41 10.26
CA GLU A 588 15.91 -21.16 10.52
C GLU A 588 14.42 -21.39 10.34
N GLY A 589 13.59 -20.53 10.90
CA GLY A 589 12.15 -20.65 10.72
C GLY A 589 11.38 -19.51 11.34
N ALA A 590 10.12 -19.42 11.00
CA ALA A 590 9.19 -18.48 11.59
C ALA A 590 7.80 -19.09 11.69
N LEU A 591 7.04 -18.68 12.71
CA LEU A 591 5.64 -18.99 12.89
C LEU A 591 4.90 -17.68 13.13
N ARG A 592 3.81 -17.44 12.41
CA ARG A 592 3.02 -16.21 12.48
C ARG A 592 1.54 -16.53 12.64
N LEU A 593 0.96 -16.05 13.72
CA LEU A 593 -0.47 -16.00 13.95
C LEU A 593 -0.99 -14.62 13.53
N ARG A 594 -2.07 -14.58 12.75
CA ARG A 594 -2.71 -13.37 12.26
C ARG A 594 -4.18 -13.40 12.62
N TYR A 595 -4.65 -12.38 13.32
CA TYR A 595 -6.05 -12.17 13.68
C TYR A 595 -6.62 -10.99 12.91
N PHE A 596 -7.76 -11.19 12.25
CA PHE A 596 -8.53 -10.18 11.56
C PHE A 596 -9.93 -10.18 12.16
N GLY A 597 -10.26 -9.12 12.89
CA GLY A 597 -11.46 -9.03 13.69
C GLY A 597 -12.74 -8.83 12.89
N PRO A 598 -13.91 -8.99 13.55
CA PRO A 598 -15.20 -8.73 12.93
C PRO A 598 -15.36 -7.23 12.68
N ARG A 599 -16.26 -6.88 11.75
CA ARG A 599 -16.58 -5.52 11.36
C ARG A 599 -18.05 -5.38 10.98
N PRO A 600 -18.68 -4.21 11.16
CA PRO A 600 -20.02 -3.94 10.66
C PRO A 600 -20.00 -4.04 9.13
N LEU A 601 -21.05 -4.57 8.52
CA LEU A 601 -21.23 -4.62 7.07
C LEU A 601 -22.29 -3.62 6.60
N ILE A 602 -23.10 -3.09 7.52
CA ILE A 602 -24.07 -2.02 7.30
C ILE A 602 -24.06 -1.03 8.46
N GLU A 603 -24.70 0.11 8.29
CA GLU A 603 -24.62 1.27 9.17
C GLU A 603 -25.26 1.07 10.53
N ASP A 604 -26.31 0.22 10.63
CA ASP A 604 -27.02 -0.08 11.89
C ASP A 604 -26.41 -1.20 12.72
N ASP A 605 -25.29 -1.81 12.23
CA ASP A 605 -24.57 -2.92 12.90
C ASP A 605 -25.37 -4.24 12.99
N SER A 606 -26.51 -4.38 12.34
CA SER A 606 -27.32 -5.59 12.39
C SER A 606 -26.72 -6.76 11.64
N VAL A 607 -25.85 -6.48 10.65
CA VAL A 607 -25.08 -7.49 9.92
C VAL A 607 -23.58 -7.26 10.11
N ARG A 608 -22.87 -8.32 10.50
CA ARG A 608 -21.43 -8.27 10.77
C ARG A 608 -20.67 -9.38 10.07
N SER A 609 -19.44 -9.11 9.69
CA SER A 609 -18.49 -10.13 9.22
C SER A 609 -18.06 -11.07 10.36
N HIS A 610 -17.52 -12.22 10.00
CA HIS A 610 -16.86 -13.12 10.93
C HIS A 610 -15.39 -12.75 11.12
N ALA A 611 -14.85 -13.02 12.33
CA ALA A 611 -13.41 -12.93 12.55
C ALA A 611 -12.66 -14.10 11.89
N SER A 612 -11.45 -13.84 11.42
CA SER A 612 -10.56 -14.88 10.93
C SER A 612 -9.24 -14.90 11.71
N THR A 613 -8.72 -16.12 11.94
CA THR A 613 -7.42 -16.34 12.56
C THR A 613 -6.67 -17.35 11.71
N THR A 614 -5.53 -16.97 11.17
CA THR A 614 -4.68 -17.83 10.35
C THR A 614 -3.32 -18.04 11.00
N LEU A 615 -2.74 -19.22 10.80
CA LEU A 615 -1.41 -19.57 11.24
C LEU A 615 -0.57 -19.89 10.00
N ASN A 616 0.49 -19.12 9.77
CA ASN A 616 1.46 -19.33 8.72
C ASN A 616 2.82 -19.68 9.31
N GLY A 617 3.61 -20.47 8.61
CA GLY A 617 4.94 -20.83 9.09
C GLY A 617 5.90 -21.10 7.96
N ARG A 618 7.17 -21.02 8.28
CA ARG A 618 8.26 -21.42 7.37
C ARG A 618 9.36 -22.11 8.14
N ILE A 619 10.04 -23.02 7.50
CA ILE A 619 11.25 -23.66 7.97
C ILE A 619 12.25 -23.72 6.83
N GLY A 620 13.48 -23.28 7.10
CA GLY A 620 14.59 -23.30 6.16
C GLY A 620 15.75 -24.13 6.67
N TYR A 621 16.38 -24.85 5.77
CA TYR A 621 17.60 -25.62 6.02
C TYR A 621 18.71 -25.18 5.07
N ARG A 622 19.84 -24.76 5.61
CA ARG A 622 21.02 -24.36 4.85
C ARG A 622 21.90 -25.59 4.60
N TRP A 623 21.82 -26.10 3.39
CA TRP A 623 22.58 -27.31 2.98
C TRP A 623 24.06 -27.00 2.76
N ALA A 624 24.34 -25.85 2.14
CA ALA A 624 25.66 -25.32 1.92
C ALA A 624 25.70 -23.83 2.24
N LYS A 625 26.88 -23.21 2.22
CA LYS A 625 27.01 -21.76 2.51
C LYS A 625 26.12 -20.90 1.59
N ASP A 626 25.86 -21.39 0.40
CA ASP A 626 25.18 -20.67 -0.69
C ASP A 626 23.89 -21.36 -1.16
N LEU A 627 23.48 -22.47 -0.54
CA LEU A 627 22.28 -23.23 -0.90
C LEU A 627 21.38 -23.45 0.31
N ARG A 628 20.13 -23.02 0.19
CA ARG A 628 19.06 -23.16 1.20
C ARG A 628 17.81 -23.75 0.59
N LEU A 629 17.22 -24.70 1.30
CA LEU A 629 15.89 -25.23 1.02
C LEU A 629 14.92 -24.67 2.06
N GLU A 630 13.75 -24.22 1.63
CA GLU A 630 12.75 -23.61 2.46
C GLU A 630 11.37 -24.18 2.18
N LEU A 631 10.65 -24.57 3.24
CA LEU A 631 9.26 -24.97 3.18
C LEU A 631 8.42 -23.92 3.87
N GLU A 632 7.46 -23.37 3.15
CA GLU A 632 6.43 -22.45 3.68
C GLU A 632 5.10 -23.17 3.74
N GLY A 633 4.33 -22.89 4.81
CA GLY A 633 2.97 -23.34 4.97
C GLY A 633 2.05 -22.19 5.30
N PHE A 634 0.96 -22.08 4.58
CA PHE A 634 -0.07 -21.07 4.74
C PHE A 634 -1.33 -21.68 5.31
N ASN A 635 -2.04 -20.93 6.16
CA ASN A 635 -3.25 -21.38 6.85
C ASN A 635 -3.10 -22.80 7.43
N LEU A 636 -2.03 -23.04 8.20
CA LEU A 636 -1.66 -24.37 8.73
C LEU A 636 -2.78 -25.05 9.52
N ALA A 637 -3.66 -24.25 10.16
CA ALA A 637 -4.83 -24.76 10.89
C ALA A 637 -6.02 -25.12 9.97
N ASP A 638 -5.89 -24.92 8.65
CA ASP A 638 -6.94 -25.14 7.65
C ASP A 638 -8.25 -24.44 8.02
N LYS A 639 -8.13 -23.21 8.52
CA LYS A 639 -9.29 -22.42 8.95
C LYS A 639 -10.15 -22.04 7.75
N ARG A 640 -11.42 -22.44 7.77
CA ARG A 640 -12.42 -21.96 6.80
C ARG A 640 -12.92 -20.60 7.26
N ALA A 641 -12.52 -19.54 6.59
CA ALA A 641 -12.91 -18.16 6.87
C ALA A 641 -13.01 -17.37 5.57
N SER A 642 -13.49 -16.15 5.67
CA SER A 642 -13.54 -15.21 4.56
C SER A 642 -12.30 -14.32 4.60
N ALA A 643 -11.74 -14.04 3.43
CA ALA A 643 -10.76 -12.99 3.24
C ALA A 643 -11.43 -11.63 3.36
N ILE A 644 -12.66 -11.52 2.84
CA ILE A 644 -13.53 -10.35 2.93
C ILE A 644 -14.99 -10.77 2.90
N ASP A 645 -15.84 -9.97 3.54
CA ASP A 645 -17.31 -10.06 3.52
C ASP A 645 -17.88 -8.68 3.19
N TYR A 646 -18.92 -8.66 2.38
CA TYR A 646 -19.78 -7.51 2.06
C TYR A 646 -21.24 -7.88 2.28
N TYR A 647 -22.12 -6.90 2.39
CA TYR A 647 -23.56 -7.10 2.46
C TYR A 647 -24.26 -6.19 1.46
N TYR A 648 -24.89 -6.79 0.46
CA TYR A 648 -25.61 -6.08 -0.59
C TYR A 648 -26.62 -6.99 -1.28
N ALA A 649 -27.54 -6.39 -2.08
CA ALA A 649 -28.51 -7.10 -2.88
C ALA A 649 -27.86 -7.74 -4.12
N SER A 650 -28.24 -8.98 -4.43
CA SER A 650 -27.86 -9.67 -5.67
C SER A 650 -28.96 -10.64 -6.11
N GLN A 651 -28.94 -11.00 -7.38
CA GLN A 651 -29.89 -11.95 -7.93
C GLN A 651 -29.20 -13.03 -8.74
N LEU A 652 -29.33 -14.29 -8.32
CA LEU A 652 -28.86 -15.42 -9.09
C LEU A 652 -29.76 -15.75 -10.26
N ARG A 653 -29.26 -16.38 -11.30
CA ARG A 653 -30.05 -16.86 -12.42
C ARG A 653 -31.17 -17.79 -11.92
N GLY A 654 -32.42 -17.44 -12.22
CA GLY A 654 -33.61 -18.18 -11.80
C GLY A 654 -34.22 -17.78 -10.46
N GLU A 655 -33.63 -16.85 -9.71
CA GLU A 655 -34.27 -16.21 -8.57
C GLU A 655 -35.35 -15.22 -9.07
N ALA A 656 -36.51 -15.17 -8.39
CA ALA A 656 -37.59 -14.32 -8.78
C ALA A 656 -37.36 -12.83 -8.52
N GLN A 657 -36.47 -12.51 -7.57
CA GLN A 657 -36.14 -11.13 -7.16
C GLN A 657 -34.75 -11.09 -6.50
N ALA A 658 -34.18 -9.92 -6.47
CA ALA A 658 -32.93 -9.64 -5.75
C ALA A 658 -33.11 -9.88 -4.24
N ARG A 659 -32.05 -10.29 -3.56
CA ARG A 659 -32.01 -10.53 -2.11
C ARG A 659 -30.73 -9.96 -1.51
N ASP A 660 -30.89 -9.27 -0.39
CA ASP A 660 -29.77 -8.90 0.45
C ASP A 660 -29.13 -10.13 1.09
N ASP A 661 -27.81 -10.20 1.04
CA ASP A 661 -27.05 -11.31 1.61
C ASP A 661 -25.61 -10.92 1.92
N ILE A 662 -24.95 -11.72 2.74
CA ILE A 662 -23.50 -11.64 2.88
C ILE A 662 -22.84 -12.26 1.64
N HIS A 663 -22.00 -11.48 0.98
CA HIS A 663 -21.18 -11.93 -0.13
C HIS A 663 -19.72 -12.01 0.37
N PHE A 664 -19.10 -13.17 0.20
CA PHE A 664 -17.77 -13.41 0.74
C PHE A 664 -16.81 -13.95 -0.33
N HIS A 665 -15.53 -13.60 -0.17
CA HIS A 665 -14.43 -14.27 -0.87
C HIS A 665 -13.68 -15.11 0.16
N PRO A 666 -13.50 -16.44 -0.05
CA PRO A 666 -12.86 -17.30 0.94
C PRO A 666 -11.35 -17.05 1.02
N ILE A 667 -10.77 -17.24 2.20
CA ILE A 667 -9.31 -17.40 2.31
C ILE A 667 -8.91 -18.76 1.75
N GLU A 668 -7.71 -18.84 1.19
CA GLU A 668 -7.18 -20.11 0.70
C GLU A 668 -7.09 -21.14 1.85
N GLY A 669 -7.37 -22.40 1.53
CA GLY A 669 -7.14 -23.53 2.44
C GLY A 669 -5.66 -23.72 2.75
N ARG A 670 -5.35 -24.68 3.64
CA ARG A 670 -3.96 -24.99 3.95
C ARG A 670 -3.19 -25.36 2.68
N SER A 671 -2.07 -24.65 2.47
CA SER A 671 -1.21 -24.87 1.32
C SER A 671 0.27 -24.81 1.69
N PHE A 672 1.11 -25.43 0.86
CA PHE A 672 2.55 -25.48 1.07
C PHE A 672 3.30 -25.08 -0.20
N ARG A 673 4.44 -24.41 0.00
CA ARG A 673 5.41 -24.07 -1.05
C ARG A 673 6.80 -24.51 -0.64
N LEU A 674 7.53 -25.11 -1.56
CA LEU A 674 8.93 -25.48 -1.40
C LEU A 674 9.78 -24.58 -2.27
N THR A 675 10.78 -23.93 -1.69
CA THR A 675 11.65 -22.99 -2.38
C THR A 675 13.11 -23.42 -2.24
N LEU A 676 13.80 -23.52 -3.37
CA LEU A 676 15.25 -23.67 -3.44
C LEU A 676 15.86 -22.28 -3.67
N ILE A 677 16.77 -21.89 -2.82
CA ILE A 677 17.44 -20.59 -2.84
C ILE A 677 18.95 -20.80 -3.01
N LYS A 678 19.49 -20.26 -4.08
CA LYS A 678 20.92 -20.29 -4.38
C LYS A 678 21.48 -18.87 -4.34
N ASN A 679 22.44 -18.62 -3.44
CA ASN A 679 23.24 -17.40 -3.46
C ASN A 679 24.49 -17.61 -4.35
N PHE A 680 24.96 -16.57 -5.03
CA PHE A 680 26.11 -16.65 -5.91
C PHE A 680 26.88 -15.31 -6.01
#